data_d5033be4d2bfcb29c70c4029d1041fcf
#
_entry.id   d5033be4d2bfcb29c70c4029d1041fcf
#
_cell.length_a   1.000
_cell.length_b   1.000
_cell.length_c   1.000
_cell.angle_alpha   90.00
_cell.angle_beta   90.00
_cell.angle_gamma   90.00
#
_symmetry.space_group_name_H-M   'P 1'
#
loop_
_entity.id
_entity.type
_entity.pdbx_description
1 polymer ?
#
loop_
_entity_poly.entity_id
_entity_poly.type
_entity_poly.pdbx_seq_one_letter_code
_entity_poly.pdbx_strand_id
1 'polypeptide(L)'
;MTVKPPAARSAVPGPGRLGLVEPTAADELRQLGWVDAESIELLWSLSRAANADLALRTLVRIKDGLGDGWRELDQAVRKDKSLRGRLFALVGASSAFGDHLAADPIGWKLLDGTALPTKDEATAALLKAVGATLDEGATEGSLTYRATVTGPEAVVALRKSYKDQLMLVAAADLAATVENEPVVPYQTVGHQLSDLADAALTAALAVAIATVCPEGSCPIRLAVIAMGKCGARELNYVSDVDVVFVAEPADATASRVAGEMMRIGTSAFFEVDAALRPEGKRGELVRSLESHITYYKRWAKTWEFQALLKARPMTGDMELGRQYSEAMSPMVWIASEREDFVPEVQAMRRRVEEMVPPELRERELKLGRGSLRDVEFAVQLLQLVHGRADSSLHVQSTVDALTALAAGGYVGRDDAANLTASYEFLRLLEHRLQLQKLKRTHTLPPPDDEEALRWLARAAHMRPDGRLDSLGVLRAEIKRNSHRIRRLHAKLFYRPLLESVARMDKEALVLGPEAAVRQLAALGYTAPEHALGHLTALTSGASRKGRIQALLLPTLLESLADTPDPDAGLLAYRRLSDALVDQTWFLRLLRDEAAVAERLMTVLGSSAYLPDLLIKAPDVIRLFADSPSGPRLVEPKPEDVARGILTASGRHSDPNRAVAAARSLRRHELARIASADILGMLDVPAVCKALSSVWAAVLNASLSAVIKASVTELGTEAPASFSVIGMGRLGGGELGYGSDADVLFVCEPREGVDETVAVKWANSIADKVRKLLGAPSTDPPLEVDTGLRPEGRNGPMVRTLESYDAYYAKWAQAWEIQALLRAHPVAGDPELGLRFLHMIDKTRYPEGGVSDAAVREIRRIKARVDSERLPRGADPATHTKLGRGGLADIEWTVQLLQLRHADKIESLHNTSTLETLDAIGAAELLSEGDVELLRDAWITATKARNCLVLVRGKPTDQLPGPGRVLAAVAQVAGYGDDAGEFLDNYLRITRRAKAVVERVFGGE
;
A
#
# COMPACT_ATOMS: atom_id res chain seq x y z
N MET A 1 -3.61 -63.35 -0.64
CA MET A 1 -2.33 -62.80 -0.20
C MET A 1 -2.30 -61.36 -0.57
N THR A 2 -2.69 -60.50 0.34
CA THR A 2 -2.65 -59.03 0.18
C THR A 2 -1.27 -58.56 0.64
N VAL A 3 -0.48 -58.08 -0.31
CA VAL A 3 0.83 -57.48 -0.04
C VAL A 3 0.58 -56.10 0.57
N LYS A 4 0.92 -55.94 1.87
CA LYS A 4 1.02 -54.63 2.52
C LYS A 4 2.11 -53.80 1.79
N PRO A 5 1.83 -52.54 1.39
CA PRO A 5 2.89 -51.69 0.89
C PRO A 5 3.92 -51.40 2.00
N PRO A 6 5.22 -51.37 1.70
CA PRO A 6 6.25 -51.12 2.67
C PRO A 6 6.03 -49.69 3.25
N ALA A 7 6.00 -49.60 4.60
CA ALA A 7 6.04 -48.33 5.30
C ALA A 7 7.28 -47.58 4.84
N ALA A 8 7.10 -46.42 4.20
CA ALA A 8 8.19 -45.52 3.86
C ALA A 8 8.90 -45.13 5.18
N ARG A 9 10.08 -45.68 5.44
CA ARG A 9 10.99 -45.16 6.45
C ARG A 9 11.29 -43.73 6.05
N SER A 10 10.78 -42.74 6.79
CA SER A 10 11.14 -41.33 6.58
C SER A 10 12.66 -41.20 6.76
N ALA A 11 13.34 -40.99 5.67
CA ALA A 11 14.80 -40.80 5.72
C ALA A 11 15.11 -39.52 6.50
N VAL A 12 16.10 -39.54 7.38
CA VAL A 12 16.58 -38.37 8.11
C VAL A 12 16.94 -37.28 7.10
N PRO A 13 16.42 -36.01 7.24
CA PRO A 13 16.69 -34.98 6.27
C PRO A 13 18.17 -34.59 6.30
N GLY A 14 18.81 -34.55 5.11
CA GLY A 14 20.18 -34.08 4.98
C GLY A 14 20.33 -32.55 5.20
N PRO A 15 21.53 -32.04 5.46
CA PRO A 15 21.80 -30.63 5.77
C PRO A 15 21.16 -29.63 4.79
N GLY A 16 21.27 -29.83 3.48
CA GLY A 16 20.68 -28.96 2.47
C GLY A 16 19.16 -28.86 2.54
N ARG A 17 18.45 -29.94 2.93
CA ARG A 17 16.98 -29.91 3.13
C ARG A 17 16.57 -29.15 4.40
N LEU A 18 17.50 -29.00 5.33
CA LEU A 18 17.31 -28.25 6.59
C LEU A 18 17.69 -26.76 6.43
N GLY A 19 18.15 -26.33 5.23
CA GLY A 19 18.62 -24.98 5.00
C GLY A 19 19.99 -24.69 5.63
N LEU A 20 20.75 -25.73 5.99
CA LEU A 20 22.14 -25.61 6.44
C LEU A 20 23.05 -25.50 5.22
N VAL A 21 23.83 -24.41 5.16
CA VAL A 21 24.69 -24.10 4.01
C VAL A 21 26.19 -24.22 4.33
N GLU A 22 26.55 -24.29 5.61
CA GLU A 22 27.94 -24.44 6.02
C GLU A 22 28.48 -25.85 5.72
N PRO A 23 29.70 -25.96 5.20
CA PRO A 23 30.30 -27.27 4.88
C PRO A 23 30.46 -28.21 6.09
N THR A 24 30.60 -27.67 7.29
CA THR A 24 30.77 -28.40 8.57
C THR A 24 29.47 -28.93 9.13
N ALA A 25 28.31 -28.52 8.62
CA ALA A 25 27.01 -28.83 9.22
C ALA A 25 26.74 -30.34 9.41
N ALA A 26 27.18 -31.18 8.46
CA ALA A 26 27.02 -32.64 8.59
C ALA A 26 27.87 -33.22 9.73
N ASP A 27 29.05 -32.69 10.01
CA ASP A 27 29.92 -33.08 11.08
C ASP A 27 29.40 -32.60 12.43
N GLU A 28 28.91 -31.37 12.48
CA GLU A 28 28.31 -30.77 13.66
C GLU A 28 27.05 -31.55 14.09
N LEU A 29 26.17 -31.94 13.16
CA LEU A 29 25.02 -32.80 13.45
C LEU A 29 25.44 -34.17 14.02
N ARG A 30 26.50 -34.79 13.48
CA ARG A 30 27.05 -36.02 14.01
C ARG A 30 27.63 -35.82 15.43
N GLN A 31 28.32 -34.72 15.64
CA GLN A 31 28.85 -34.35 16.95
C GLN A 31 27.75 -34.19 18.00
N LEU A 32 26.59 -33.59 17.65
CA LEU A 32 25.44 -33.52 18.58
C LEU A 32 24.74 -34.87 18.78
N GLY A 33 24.93 -35.84 17.90
CA GLY A 33 24.25 -37.14 17.92
C GLY A 33 22.89 -37.10 17.22
N TRP A 34 22.64 -36.11 16.36
CA TRP A 34 21.34 -35.89 15.69
C TRP A 34 21.33 -36.41 14.25
N VAL A 35 21.54 -37.69 14.09
CA VAL A 35 21.65 -38.39 12.80
C VAL A 35 20.68 -39.56 12.65
N ASP A 36 19.82 -39.81 13.60
CA ASP A 36 18.85 -40.87 13.68
C ASP A 36 17.41 -40.42 13.45
N ALA A 37 16.48 -41.39 13.33
CA ALA A 37 15.07 -41.12 13.13
C ALA A 37 14.40 -40.39 14.31
N GLU A 38 14.92 -40.55 15.52
CA GLU A 38 14.40 -39.88 16.72
C GLU A 38 14.76 -38.39 16.76
N SER A 39 15.74 -37.97 15.97
CA SER A 39 16.17 -36.57 15.85
C SER A 39 15.38 -35.77 14.80
N ILE A 40 14.48 -36.39 14.02
CA ILE A 40 13.79 -35.70 12.90
C ILE A 40 13.04 -34.46 13.36
N GLU A 41 12.33 -34.50 14.49
CA GLU A 41 11.63 -33.31 15.02
C GLU A 41 12.59 -32.18 15.41
N LEU A 42 13.71 -32.52 16.08
CA LEU A 42 14.75 -31.55 16.41
C LEU A 42 15.33 -30.88 15.17
N LEU A 43 15.61 -31.66 14.13
CA LEU A 43 16.17 -31.15 12.88
C LEU A 43 15.23 -30.19 12.18
N TRP A 44 13.95 -30.51 12.14
CA TRP A 44 12.94 -29.58 11.58
C TRP A 44 12.75 -28.33 12.43
N SER A 45 12.81 -28.44 13.77
CA SER A 45 12.80 -27.26 14.64
C SER A 45 14.05 -26.38 14.41
N LEU A 46 15.23 -26.99 14.31
CA LEU A 46 16.47 -26.29 14.01
C LEU A 46 16.39 -25.54 12.66
N SER A 47 15.82 -26.18 11.64
CA SER A 47 15.68 -25.58 10.30
C SER A 47 14.81 -24.33 10.28
N ARG A 48 13.93 -24.14 11.26
CA ARG A 48 13.06 -22.96 11.40
C ARG A 48 13.75 -21.79 12.11
N ALA A 49 14.87 -22.00 12.77
CA ALA A 49 15.63 -20.93 13.42
C ALA A 49 16.01 -19.83 12.40
N ALA A 50 16.12 -18.59 12.82
CA ALA A 50 16.40 -17.46 11.95
C ALA A 50 17.67 -17.66 11.13
N ASN A 51 18.72 -18.22 11.75
CA ASN A 51 19.90 -18.75 11.11
C ASN A 51 20.21 -20.14 11.70
N ALA A 52 19.94 -21.19 10.91
CA ALA A 52 20.07 -22.58 11.36
C ALA A 52 21.54 -22.99 11.57
N ASP A 53 22.49 -22.49 10.75
CA ASP A 53 23.91 -22.75 10.91
C ASP A 53 24.46 -22.09 12.18
N LEU A 54 24.06 -20.85 12.51
CA LEU A 54 24.41 -20.19 13.75
C LEU A 54 23.91 -20.99 14.97
N ALA A 55 22.64 -21.44 14.90
CA ALA A 55 22.04 -22.26 15.96
C ALA A 55 22.80 -23.56 16.17
N LEU A 56 23.13 -24.26 15.09
CA LEU A 56 23.85 -25.52 15.13
C LEU A 56 25.25 -25.37 15.75
N ARG A 57 26.04 -24.42 15.27
CA ARG A 57 27.37 -24.10 15.82
C ARG A 57 27.32 -23.73 17.30
N THR A 58 26.32 -22.94 17.68
CA THR A 58 26.15 -22.52 19.08
C THR A 58 25.80 -23.72 19.97
N LEU A 59 24.94 -24.62 19.53
CA LEU A 59 24.59 -25.85 20.26
C LEU A 59 25.79 -26.75 20.43
N VAL A 60 26.68 -26.86 19.44
CA VAL A 60 27.96 -27.59 19.58
C VAL A 60 28.82 -26.95 20.66
N ARG A 61 28.98 -25.64 20.69
CA ARG A 61 29.74 -24.92 21.73
C ARG A 61 29.14 -25.13 23.14
N ILE A 62 27.80 -25.09 23.24
CA ILE A 62 27.12 -25.39 24.50
C ILE A 62 27.40 -26.83 24.94
N LYS A 63 27.37 -27.80 24.02
CA LYS A 63 27.70 -29.20 24.31
C LYS A 63 29.11 -29.34 24.84
N ASP A 64 30.08 -28.74 24.17
CA ASP A 64 31.51 -28.79 24.56
C ASP A 64 31.69 -28.20 25.97
N GLY A 65 30.97 -27.11 26.30
CA GLY A 65 30.99 -26.53 27.64
C GLY A 65 30.28 -27.35 28.74
N LEU A 66 29.22 -28.11 28.38
CA LEU A 66 28.50 -28.99 29.31
C LEU A 66 29.20 -30.32 29.59
N GLY A 67 29.97 -30.82 28.61
CA GLY A 67 30.56 -32.15 28.73
C GLY A 67 29.50 -33.23 28.95
N ASP A 68 29.64 -33.99 30.03
CA ASP A 68 28.66 -35.05 30.40
C ASP A 68 27.23 -34.52 30.65
N GLY A 69 27.08 -33.26 31.01
CA GLY A 69 25.80 -32.58 31.22
C GLY A 69 25.01 -32.39 29.89
N TRP A 70 25.62 -32.57 28.74
CA TRP A 70 24.93 -32.53 27.45
C TRP A 70 23.75 -33.48 27.36
N ARG A 71 23.86 -34.67 27.93
CA ARG A 71 22.78 -35.67 27.91
C ARG A 71 21.49 -35.15 28.54
N GLU A 72 21.62 -34.37 29.62
CA GLU A 72 20.47 -33.75 30.30
C GLU A 72 19.76 -32.75 29.37
N LEU A 73 20.50 -31.86 28.73
CA LEU A 73 19.96 -30.89 27.77
C LEU A 73 19.37 -31.58 26.53
N ASP A 74 20.06 -32.55 25.91
CA ASP A 74 19.55 -33.29 24.75
C ASP A 74 18.22 -34.00 25.05
N GLN A 75 18.11 -34.63 26.21
CA GLN A 75 16.85 -35.24 26.63
C GLN A 75 15.75 -34.20 26.88
N ALA A 76 16.09 -33.06 27.49
CA ALA A 76 15.14 -31.99 27.75
C ALA A 76 14.56 -31.42 26.47
N VAL A 77 15.39 -31.05 25.46
CA VAL A 77 14.93 -30.49 24.18
C VAL A 77 14.17 -31.51 23.31
N ARG A 78 14.44 -32.83 23.47
CA ARG A 78 13.65 -33.87 22.79
C ARG A 78 12.24 -33.96 23.38
N LYS A 79 12.13 -33.85 24.70
CA LYS A 79 10.89 -34.02 25.49
C LYS A 79 10.03 -32.77 25.48
N ASP A 80 10.64 -31.59 25.70
CA ASP A 80 9.96 -30.30 25.83
C ASP A 80 10.09 -29.44 24.56
N LYS A 81 8.96 -29.32 23.85
CA LYS A 81 8.87 -28.49 22.64
C LYS A 81 9.03 -26.99 22.95
N SER A 82 8.57 -26.55 24.10
CA SER A 82 8.64 -25.14 24.48
C SER A 82 10.08 -24.73 24.79
N LEU A 83 10.82 -25.54 25.59
CA LEU A 83 12.25 -25.34 25.82
C LEU A 83 13.04 -25.36 24.49
N ARG A 84 12.76 -26.36 23.64
CA ARG A 84 13.38 -26.48 22.31
C ARG A 84 13.15 -25.24 21.45
N GLY A 85 11.89 -24.76 21.40
CA GLY A 85 11.51 -23.55 20.65
C GLY A 85 12.26 -22.31 21.13
N ARG A 86 12.32 -22.09 22.44
CA ARG A 86 13.04 -20.96 23.03
C ARG A 86 14.55 -21.03 22.80
N LEU A 87 15.15 -22.17 23.09
CA LEU A 87 16.60 -22.33 22.92
C LEU A 87 17.02 -22.16 21.44
N PHE A 88 16.37 -22.86 20.51
CA PHE A 88 16.77 -22.82 19.09
C PHE A 88 16.48 -21.46 18.46
N ALA A 89 15.33 -20.83 18.83
CA ALA A 89 15.03 -19.49 18.38
C ALA A 89 16.06 -18.47 18.88
N LEU A 90 16.41 -18.54 20.15
CA LEU A 90 17.36 -17.65 20.78
C LEU A 90 18.75 -17.74 20.15
N VAL A 91 19.33 -18.96 20.08
CA VAL A 91 20.68 -19.15 19.57
C VAL A 91 20.79 -19.01 18.05
N GLY A 92 19.67 -19.16 17.33
CA GLY A 92 19.60 -18.91 15.88
C GLY A 92 19.34 -17.46 15.50
N ALA A 93 18.78 -16.66 16.42
CA ALA A 93 18.51 -15.24 16.17
C ALA A 93 19.59 -14.32 16.76
N SER A 94 20.31 -14.72 17.83
CA SER A 94 21.25 -13.86 18.53
C SER A 94 22.59 -14.54 18.79
N SER A 95 23.64 -14.05 18.12
CA SER A 95 25.00 -14.48 18.41
C SER A 95 25.45 -14.07 19.83
N ALA A 96 25.00 -12.93 20.33
CA ALA A 96 25.36 -12.43 21.65
C ALA A 96 24.79 -13.27 22.80
N PHE A 97 23.58 -13.81 22.65
CA PHE A 97 23.01 -14.76 23.61
C PHE A 97 23.57 -16.17 23.42
N GLY A 98 23.90 -16.53 22.18
CA GLY A 98 24.65 -17.75 21.90
C GLY A 98 26.01 -17.77 22.60
N ASP A 99 26.76 -16.67 22.56
CA ASP A 99 28.03 -16.50 23.27
C ASP A 99 27.83 -16.52 24.81
N HIS A 100 26.76 -15.90 25.29
CA HIS A 100 26.44 -15.90 26.74
C HIS A 100 26.17 -17.32 27.26
N LEU A 101 25.36 -18.11 26.56
CA LEU A 101 25.07 -19.49 26.89
C LEU A 101 26.29 -20.42 26.72
N ALA A 102 27.15 -20.17 25.71
CA ALA A 102 28.36 -20.94 25.55
C ALA A 102 29.40 -20.65 26.66
N ALA A 103 29.41 -19.43 27.21
CA ALA A 103 30.27 -19.07 28.35
C ALA A 103 29.76 -19.58 29.70
N ASP A 104 28.43 -19.69 29.88
CA ASP A 104 27.78 -20.30 31.05
C ASP A 104 26.71 -21.30 30.60
N PRO A 105 27.12 -22.50 30.16
CA PRO A 105 26.20 -23.45 29.53
C PRO A 105 25.09 -23.96 30.41
N ILE A 106 25.26 -23.92 31.73
CA ILE A 106 24.21 -24.34 32.69
C ILE A 106 23.01 -23.37 32.67
N GLY A 107 23.22 -22.15 32.14
CA GLY A 107 22.18 -21.13 31.95
C GLY A 107 20.99 -21.57 31.12
N TRP A 108 21.11 -22.66 30.31
CA TRP A 108 19.95 -23.22 29.60
C TRP A 108 18.79 -23.61 30.53
N LYS A 109 19.09 -23.99 31.80
CA LYS A 109 18.06 -24.32 32.81
C LYS A 109 17.14 -23.15 33.15
N LEU A 110 17.56 -21.91 32.92
CA LEU A 110 16.72 -20.75 33.09
C LEU A 110 15.60 -20.71 32.00
N LEU A 111 15.81 -21.35 30.84
CA LEU A 111 14.83 -21.40 29.75
C LEU A 111 13.73 -22.44 29.96
N ASP A 112 13.82 -23.30 31.00
CA ASP A 112 12.88 -24.38 31.26
C ASP A 112 11.49 -23.90 31.75
N GLY A 113 11.37 -22.65 32.15
CA GLY A 113 10.09 -22.06 32.57
C GLY A 113 9.28 -21.50 31.37
N THR A 114 7.95 -21.49 31.45
CA THR A 114 7.08 -20.96 30.40
C THR A 114 6.63 -19.51 30.60
N ALA A 115 6.71 -18.99 31.84
CA ALA A 115 6.27 -17.64 32.18
C ALA A 115 7.38 -16.61 31.93
N LEU A 116 6.99 -15.44 31.43
CA LEU A 116 7.85 -14.25 31.45
C LEU A 116 8.11 -13.84 32.91
N PRO A 117 9.33 -13.39 33.28
CA PRO A 117 9.61 -12.95 34.66
C PRO A 117 8.74 -11.74 35.01
N THR A 118 8.15 -11.75 36.18
CA THR A 118 7.45 -10.57 36.71
C THR A 118 8.44 -9.47 37.11
N LYS A 119 7.98 -8.24 37.23
CA LYS A 119 8.80 -7.11 37.70
C LYS A 119 9.46 -7.41 39.04
N ASP A 120 8.71 -8.03 39.95
CA ASP A 120 9.19 -8.34 41.30
C ASP A 120 10.27 -9.45 41.27
N GLU A 121 10.11 -10.48 40.46
CA GLU A 121 11.12 -11.52 40.24
C GLU A 121 12.41 -10.97 39.64
N ALA A 122 12.31 -10.13 38.63
CA ALA A 122 13.47 -9.47 38.01
C ALA A 122 14.18 -8.54 39.03
N THR A 123 13.41 -7.79 39.84
CA THR A 123 13.95 -6.91 40.88
C THR A 123 14.64 -7.73 41.97
N ALA A 124 14.01 -8.80 42.42
CA ALA A 124 14.57 -9.69 43.44
C ALA A 124 15.87 -10.37 43.01
N ALA A 125 15.92 -10.80 41.72
CA ALA A 125 17.12 -11.42 41.13
C ALA A 125 18.31 -10.44 41.11
N LEU A 126 18.10 -9.19 40.69
CA LEU A 126 19.16 -8.17 40.61
C LEU A 126 19.57 -7.69 42.00
N LEU A 127 18.65 -7.47 42.93
CA LEU A 127 18.97 -7.11 44.32
C LEU A 127 19.74 -8.23 45.01
N LYS A 128 19.35 -9.47 44.83
CA LYS A 128 20.05 -10.67 45.36
C LYS A 128 21.49 -10.76 44.84
N ALA A 129 21.74 -10.41 43.57
CA ALA A 129 23.08 -10.47 42.97
C ALA A 129 24.09 -9.57 43.68
N VAL A 130 23.64 -8.51 44.37
CA VAL A 130 24.49 -7.58 45.13
C VAL A 130 24.22 -7.58 46.64
N GLY A 131 23.43 -8.57 47.09
CA GLY A 131 23.10 -8.74 48.51
C GLY A 131 22.36 -7.52 49.09
N ALA A 132 21.49 -6.88 48.28
CA ALA A 132 20.79 -5.67 48.69
C ALA A 132 19.61 -5.94 49.61
N THR A 133 19.44 -5.12 50.63
CA THR A 133 18.30 -5.09 51.56
C THR A 133 17.72 -3.68 51.65
N LEU A 134 16.48 -3.53 52.16
CA LEU A 134 15.91 -2.19 52.34
C LEU A 134 16.87 -1.31 53.18
N ASP A 135 17.07 -0.06 52.74
CA ASP A 135 17.87 0.90 53.51
C ASP A 135 17.14 1.31 54.81
N GLU A 136 17.87 1.46 55.91
CA GLU A 136 17.29 1.79 57.22
C GLU A 136 16.51 3.10 57.24
N GLY A 137 16.83 4.03 56.29
CA GLY A 137 16.14 5.31 56.13
C GLY A 137 15.01 5.30 55.10
N ALA A 138 14.67 4.15 54.51
CA ALA A 138 13.64 4.06 53.47
C ALA A 138 12.25 4.39 54.05
N THR A 139 11.51 5.25 53.35
CA THR A 139 10.09 5.51 53.67
C THR A 139 9.23 4.35 53.19
N GLU A 140 8.04 4.20 53.78
CA GLU A 140 7.09 3.16 53.41
C GLU A 140 6.76 3.27 51.88
N GLY A 141 6.86 2.14 51.16
CA GLY A 141 6.66 2.09 49.71
C GLY A 141 7.83 2.60 48.86
N SER A 142 8.97 3.00 49.48
CA SER A 142 10.18 3.40 48.75
C SER A 142 10.91 2.18 48.16
N LEU A 143 11.48 2.33 46.95
CA LEU A 143 12.37 1.35 46.32
C LEU A 143 13.85 1.71 46.58
N THR A 144 14.17 2.11 47.80
CA THR A 144 15.50 2.48 48.27
C THR A 144 16.14 1.32 49.02
N TYR A 145 17.16 0.71 48.44
CA TYR A 145 17.87 -0.44 48.95
C TYR A 145 19.34 -0.08 49.22
N ARG A 146 20.01 -0.91 50.03
CA ARG A 146 21.46 -0.84 50.25
C ARG A 146 22.09 -2.15 49.89
N ALA A 147 23.06 -2.16 49.01
CA ALA A 147 23.84 -3.31 48.61
C ALA A 147 24.93 -3.66 49.65
N THR A 148 25.29 -4.92 49.79
CA THR A 148 26.44 -5.37 50.58
C THR A 148 27.67 -5.53 49.66
N VAL A 149 27.48 -5.79 48.38
CA VAL A 149 28.55 -5.86 47.38
C VAL A 149 28.63 -4.53 46.62
N THR A 150 29.84 -3.95 46.51
CA THR A 150 30.09 -2.66 45.86
C THR A 150 31.28 -2.75 44.88
N GLY A 151 31.56 -1.67 44.16
CA GLY A 151 32.69 -1.61 43.26
C GLY A 151 32.59 -2.51 42.01
N PRO A 152 33.75 -2.97 41.48
CA PRO A 152 33.77 -3.79 40.25
C PRO A 152 33.05 -5.13 40.34
N GLU A 153 33.06 -5.76 41.54
CA GLU A 153 32.36 -7.04 41.78
C GLU A 153 30.85 -6.88 41.62
N ALA A 154 30.28 -5.82 42.17
CA ALA A 154 28.88 -5.49 41.98
C ALA A 154 28.51 -5.30 40.51
N VAL A 155 29.33 -4.60 39.74
CA VAL A 155 29.12 -4.38 38.29
C VAL A 155 29.10 -5.72 37.53
N VAL A 156 30.04 -6.63 37.83
CA VAL A 156 30.08 -7.96 37.18
C VAL A 156 28.86 -8.80 37.53
N ALA A 157 28.46 -8.84 38.82
CA ALA A 157 27.31 -9.58 39.28
C ALA A 157 25.99 -9.06 38.69
N LEU A 158 25.84 -7.73 38.68
CA LEU A 158 24.67 -7.06 38.08
C LEU A 158 24.59 -7.30 36.57
N ARG A 159 25.70 -7.21 35.82
CA ARG A 159 25.77 -7.46 34.39
C ARG A 159 25.33 -8.88 34.03
N LYS A 160 25.79 -9.87 34.82
CA LYS A 160 25.41 -11.27 34.61
C LYS A 160 23.91 -11.44 34.86
N SER A 161 23.41 -11.02 36.03
CA SER A 161 22.01 -11.16 36.39
C SER A 161 21.09 -10.43 35.37
N TYR A 162 21.42 -9.22 34.98
CA TYR A 162 20.67 -8.47 33.96
C TYR A 162 20.60 -9.24 32.62
N LYS A 163 21.73 -9.78 32.17
CA LYS A 163 21.82 -10.50 30.91
C LYS A 163 21.02 -11.81 30.95
N ASP A 164 20.99 -12.49 32.09
CA ASP A 164 20.17 -13.68 32.31
C ASP A 164 18.66 -13.34 32.21
N GLN A 165 18.21 -12.25 32.84
CA GLN A 165 16.81 -11.79 32.73
C GLN A 165 16.44 -11.35 31.34
N LEU A 166 17.33 -10.58 30.65
CA LEU A 166 17.13 -10.15 29.27
C LEU A 166 17.03 -11.34 28.30
N MET A 167 17.79 -12.40 28.56
CA MET A 167 17.76 -13.65 27.80
C MET A 167 16.41 -14.35 27.91
N LEU A 168 15.79 -14.36 29.09
CA LEU A 168 14.46 -14.94 29.30
C LEU A 168 13.39 -14.23 28.48
N VAL A 169 13.41 -12.88 28.48
CA VAL A 169 12.48 -12.09 27.66
C VAL A 169 12.69 -12.37 26.17
N ALA A 170 13.96 -12.40 25.73
CA ALA A 170 14.30 -12.67 24.32
C ALA A 170 13.89 -14.07 23.86
N ALA A 171 14.10 -15.09 24.70
CA ALA A 171 13.75 -16.46 24.38
C ALA A 171 12.23 -16.63 24.21
N ALA A 172 11.43 -16.00 25.09
CA ALA A 172 9.98 -16.02 24.99
C ALA A 172 9.46 -15.26 23.75
N ASP A 173 10.02 -14.07 23.47
CA ASP A 173 9.68 -13.25 22.29
C ASP A 173 10.00 -13.97 20.95
N LEU A 174 11.03 -14.78 20.91
CA LEU A 174 11.48 -15.48 19.71
C LEU A 174 10.87 -16.87 19.53
N ALA A 175 10.34 -17.51 20.57
CA ALA A 175 9.93 -18.92 20.56
C ALA A 175 8.96 -19.27 19.41
N ALA A 176 8.03 -18.38 19.10
CA ALA A 176 7.04 -18.54 18.02
C ALA A 176 7.67 -18.68 16.62
N THR A 177 8.93 -18.30 16.43
CA THR A 177 9.63 -18.42 15.14
C THR A 177 10.02 -19.86 14.82
N VAL A 178 10.20 -20.71 15.83
CA VAL A 178 10.70 -22.10 15.70
C VAL A 178 9.60 -23.11 15.96
N GLU A 179 8.87 -22.98 17.06
CA GLU A 179 7.78 -23.87 17.42
C GLU A 179 6.43 -23.15 17.31
N ASN A 180 5.32 -23.88 17.42
CA ASN A 180 3.98 -23.32 17.30
C ASN A 180 3.52 -22.70 18.63
N GLU A 181 4.35 -21.83 19.19
CA GLU A 181 4.07 -21.04 20.38
C GLU A 181 3.28 -19.78 20.01
N PRO A 182 2.48 -19.23 20.95
CA PRO A 182 1.83 -17.93 20.72
C PRO A 182 2.88 -16.82 20.54
N VAL A 183 2.63 -15.94 19.58
CA VAL A 183 3.46 -14.74 19.41
C VAL A 183 3.25 -13.81 20.59
N VAL A 184 4.32 -13.43 21.27
CA VAL A 184 4.27 -12.44 22.35
C VAL A 184 4.02 -11.05 21.73
N PRO A 185 2.95 -10.33 22.15
CA PRO A 185 2.69 -9.00 21.64
C PRO A 185 3.85 -8.03 21.90
N TYR A 186 4.16 -7.17 20.92
CA TYR A 186 5.20 -6.16 21.06
C TYR A 186 5.09 -5.35 22.37
N GLN A 187 3.87 -4.92 22.73
CA GLN A 187 3.62 -4.17 23.97
C GLN A 187 4.07 -4.93 25.21
N THR A 188 3.78 -6.24 25.28
CA THR A 188 4.21 -7.08 26.39
C THR A 188 5.73 -7.11 26.49
N VAL A 189 6.44 -7.26 25.35
CA VAL A 189 7.91 -7.24 25.33
C VAL A 189 8.44 -5.88 25.79
N GLY A 190 7.88 -4.77 25.29
CA GLY A 190 8.28 -3.42 25.69
C GLY A 190 8.06 -3.14 27.17
N HIS A 191 6.96 -3.64 27.76
CA HIS A 191 6.69 -3.58 29.19
C HIS A 191 7.72 -4.37 30.00
N GLN A 192 8.02 -5.61 29.59
CA GLN A 192 9.01 -6.47 30.25
C GLN A 192 10.41 -5.84 30.24
N LEU A 193 10.83 -5.27 29.12
CA LEU A 193 12.11 -4.58 28.99
C LEU A 193 12.17 -3.32 29.87
N SER A 194 11.06 -2.61 29.99
CA SER A 194 10.97 -1.43 30.87
C SER A 194 10.97 -1.81 32.36
N ASP A 195 10.27 -2.89 32.72
CA ASP A 195 10.30 -3.43 34.09
C ASP A 195 11.68 -3.95 34.47
N LEU A 196 12.39 -4.58 33.55
CA LEU A 196 13.78 -4.99 33.74
C LEU A 196 14.73 -3.78 33.88
N ALA A 197 14.49 -2.70 33.17
CA ALA A 197 15.25 -1.46 33.30
C ALA A 197 14.98 -0.79 34.67
N ASP A 198 13.72 -0.78 35.13
CA ASP A 198 13.35 -0.34 36.48
C ASP A 198 14.10 -1.14 37.54
N ALA A 199 14.08 -2.46 37.45
CA ALA A 199 14.78 -3.37 38.37
C ALA A 199 16.31 -3.15 38.34
N ALA A 200 16.88 -2.99 37.16
CA ALA A 200 18.31 -2.74 36.97
C ALA A 200 18.77 -1.44 37.65
N LEU A 201 18.03 -0.34 37.41
CA LEU A 201 18.38 0.93 38.04
C LEU A 201 18.06 0.97 39.53
N THR A 202 17.08 0.19 40.01
CA THR A 202 16.84 -0.04 41.47
C THR A 202 18.08 -0.68 42.11
N ALA A 203 18.62 -1.72 41.49
CA ALA A 203 19.84 -2.37 42.00
C ALA A 203 21.10 -1.49 41.86
N ALA A 204 21.21 -0.71 40.76
CA ALA A 204 22.31 0.27 40.63
C ALA A 204 22.24 1.36 41.70
N LEU A 205 21.03 1.85 42.03
CA LEU A 205 20.82 2.80 43.12
C LEU A 205 21.23 2.21 44.46
N ALA A 206 20.91 0.94 44.74
CA ALA A 206 21.30 0.27 45.98
C ALA A 206 22.84 0.22 46.18
N VAL A 207 23.57 -0.07 45.09
CA VAL A 207 25.03 -0.06 45.12
C VAL A 207 25.58 1.37 45.20
N ALA A 208 24.96 2.36 44.59
CA ALA A 208 25.36 3.77 44.66
C ALA A 208 25.18 4.33 46.10
N ILE A 209 24.06 4.01 46.76
CA ILE A 209 23.80 4.38 48.14
C ILE A 209 24.86 3.77 49.07
N ALA A 210 25.14 2.48 48.93
CA ALA A 210 26.14 1.80 49.73
C ALA A 210 27.56 2.39 49.52
N THR A 211 27.86 2.85 48.28
CA THR A 211 29.15 3.42 47.92
C THR A 211 29.33 4.85 48.45
N VAL A 212 28.30 5.70 48.32
CA VAL A 212 28.34 7.10 48.67
C VAL A 212 28.07 7.39 50.12
N CYS A 213 27.20 6.60 50.73
CA CYS A 213 26.76 6.67 52.14
C CYS A 213 27.14 5.36 52.86
N PRO A 214 28.44 5.08 53.14
CA PRO A 214 28.85 3.77 53.66
C PRO A 214 28.38 3.51 55.11
N GLU A 215 28.10 4.54 55.89
CA GLU A 215 27.64 4.44 57.30
C GLU A 215 26.22 4.99 57.45
N GLY A 216 25.37 4.22 58.14
CA GLY A 216 23.99 4.62 58.44
C GLY A 216 23.08 4.75 57.26
N SER A 217 21.89 5.33 57.42
CA SER A 217 20.95 5.63 56.34
C SER A 217 21.43 6.77 55.48
N CYS A 218 21.09 6.71 54.18
CA CYS A 218 21.41 7.83 53.24
C CYS A 218 20.49 9.04 53.56
N PRO A 219 21.05 10.23 53.82
CA PRO A 219 20.27 11.39 54.31
C PRO A 219 19.48 12.11 53.22
N ILE A 220 19.21 11.48 52.08
CA ILE A 220 18.52 12.08 50.93
C ILE A 220 17.32 11.23 50.55
N ARG A 221 16.25 11.89 50.15
CA ARG A 221 15.17 11.28 49.38
C ARG A 221 15.45 11.53 47.93
N LEU A 222 15.65 10.47 47.14
CA LEU A 222 15.97 10.58 45.71
C LEU A 222 14.93 9.78 44.93
N ALA A 223 14.22 10.45 44.03
CA ALA A 223 13.34 9.84 43.05
C ALA A 223 13.98 9.86 41.65
N VAL A 224 13.90 8.74 40.94
CA VAL A 224 14.32 8.62 39.55
C VAL A 224 13.08 8.59 38.68
N ILE A 225 13.00 9.52 37.77
CA ILE A 225 11.90 9.67 36.81
C ILE A 225 12.35 9.15 35.45
N ALA A 226 11.75 8.05 34.97
CA ALA A 226 11.96 7.56 33.63
C ALA A 226 11.30 8.47 32.60
N MET A 227 12.03 8.76 31.54
CA MET A 227 11.56 9.57 30.41
C MET A 227 11.58 8.73 29.12
N GLY A 228 11.16 9.32 28.01
CA GLY A 228 11.26 8.70 26.70
C GLY A 228 10.60 7.32 26.60
N LYS A 229 11.24 6.38 25.94
CA LYS A 229 10.71 5.01 25.75
C LYS A 229 10.53 4.24 27.07
N CYS A 230 11.46 4.42 28.00
CA CYS A 230 11.36 3.76 29.31
C CYS A 230 10.19 4.32 30.12
N GLY A 231 9.98 5.61 30.12
CA GLY A 231 8.84 6.25 30.78
C GLY A 231 7.50 5.79 30.19
N ALA A 232 7.42 5.60 28.88
CA ALA A 232 6.24 5.09 28.18
C ALA A 232 6.06 3.56 28.29
N ARG A 233 6.96 2.83 28.92
CA ARG A 233 7.01 1.37 28.96
C ARG A 233 7.11 0.73 27.57
N GLU A 234 7.82 1.38 26.65
CA GLU A 234 8.03 0.97 25.27
C GLU A 234 9.52 0.75 24.97
N LEU A 235 10.30 0.20 25.93
CA LEU A 235 11.75 0.08 25.80
C LEU A 235 12.13 -0.96 24.74
N ASN A 236 13.34 -0.81 24.20
CA ASN A 236 13.97 -1.75 23.28
C ASN A 236 14.96 -2.67 24.01
N TYR A 237 15.41 -3.75 23.33
CA TYR A 237 16.48 -4.62 23.85
C TYR A 237 17.80 -3.88 24.09
N VAL A 238 18.12 -2.92 23.23
CA VAL A 238 19.29 -2.05 23.39
C VAL A 238 18.87 -0.60 23.19
N SER A 239 18.72 0.11 24.28
CA SER A 239 18.35 1.52 24.33
C SER A 239 19.14 2.24 25.38
N ASP A 240 19.37 3.53 25.17
CA ASP A 240 19.59 4.47 26.27
C ASP A 240 18.32 4.52 27.13
N VAL A 241 18.49 4.75 28.42
CA VAL A 241 17.41 5.01 29.36
C VAL A 241 17.50 6.47 29.82
N ASP A 242 16.54 7.25 29.32
CA ASP A 242 16.44 8.67 29.70
C ASP A 242 15.87 8.79 31.11
N VAL A 243 16.54 9.58 31.98
CA VAL A 243 16.13 9.80 33.37
C VAL A 243 16.23 11.26 33.80
N VAL A 244 15.40 11.61 34.77
CA VAL A 244 15.50 12.89 35.51
C VAL A 244 15.56 12.57 37.01
N PHE A 245 16.44 13.26 37.72
CA PHE A 245 16.64 13.06 39.18
C PHE A 245 15.99 14.18 39.96
N VAL A 246 15.16 13.80 40.93
CA VAL A 246 14.53 14.72 41.87
C VAL A 246 14.95 14.34 43.29
N ALA A 247 15.49 15.25 44.08
CA ALA A 247 15.90 14.91 45.46
C ALA A 247 15.55 15.99 46.49
N GLU A 248 15.40 15.57 47.73
CA GLU A 248 15.20 16.43 48.91
C GLU A 248 16.05 15.90 50.08
N PRO A 249 17.09 16.69 50.41
CA PRO A 249 17.59 17.90 49.73
C PRO A 249 18.34 17.56 48.42
N ALA A 250 18.30 18.49 47.44
CA ALA A 250 19.08 18.39 46.23
C ALA A 250 20.50 19.00 46.49
N ASP A 251 21.36 18.23 47.08
CA ASP A 251 22.71 18.66 47.51
C ASP A 251 23.84 17.91 46.80
N ALA A 252 25.06 18.09 47.26
CA ALA A 252 26.22 17.40 46.71
C ALA A 252 26.17 15.88 46.92
N THR A 253 25.52 15.40 47.98
CA THR A 253 25.34 13.97 48.26
C THR A 253 24.38 13.36 47.29
N ALA A 254 23.22 13.99 47.04
CA ALA A 254 22.27 13.58 46.02
C ALA A 254 22.92 13.52 44.62
N SER A 255 23.71 14.53 44.27
CA SER A 255 24.43 14.55 42.99
C SER A 255 25.46 13.44 42.85
N ARG A 256 26.18 13.09 43.95
CA ARG A 256 27.10 11.94 43.93
C ARG A 256 26.37 10.59 43.80
N VAL A 257 25.27 10.40 44.54
CA VAL A 257 24.47 9.16 44.44
C VAL A 257 23.94 8.98 43.03
N ALA A 258 23.34 10.02 42.44
CA ALA A 258 22.83 10.01 41.06
C ALA A 258 23.96 9.73 40.03
N GLY A 259 25.11 10.41 40.19
CA GLY A 259 26.27 10.21 39.33
C GLY A 259 26.84 8.79 39.40
N GLU A 260 26.94 8.22 40.63
CA GLU A 260 27.42 6.86 40.83
C GLU A 260 26.43 5.83 40.29
N MET A 261 25.12 6.03 40.48
CA MET A 261 24.07 5.19 39.90
C MET A 261 24.17 5.19 38.36
N MET A 262 24.34 6.36 37.70
CA MET A 262 24.53 6.44 36.25
C MET A 262 25.79 5.70 35.80
N ARG A 263 26.90 5.83 36.53
CA ARG A 263 28.16 5.14 36.25
C ARG A 263 27.99 3.62 36.29
N ILE A 264 27.32 3.11 37.34
CA ILE A 264 27.07 1.68 37.52
C ILE A 264 26.11 1.18 36.42
N GLY A 265 25.00 1.87 36.21
CA GLY A 265 24.02 1.55 35.18
C GLY A 265 24.64 1.45 33.81
N THR A 266 25.43 2.46 33.43
CA THR A 266 26.13 2.46 32.14
C THR A 266 27.19 1.37 32.03
N SER A 267 27.85 1.02 33.12
CA SER A 267 28.86 -0.04 33.13
C SER A 267 28.28 -1.45 33.10
N ALA A 268 27.12 -1.67 33.73
CA ALA A 268 26.53 -2.99 33.91
C ALA A 268 25.46 -3.33 32.86
N PHE A 269 24.64 -2.37 32.41
CA PHE A 269 23.40 -2.63 31.69
C PHE A 269 23.33 -1.88 30.34
N PHE A 270 23.12 -0.56 30.40
CA PHE A 270 22.82 0.33 29.26
C PHE A 270 23.25 1.77 29.59
N GLU A 271 23.37 2.62 28.56
CA GLU A 271 23.63 4.03 28.74
C GLU A 271 22.49 4.71 29.52
N VAL A 272 22.81 5.36 30.65
CA VAL A 272 21.85 6.14 31.42
C VAL A 272 22.05 7.62 31.05
N ASP A 273 21.04 8.21 30.37
CA ASP A 273 21.12 9.59 29.88
C ASP A 273 20.19 10.52 30.67
N ALA A 274 20.77 11.55 31.27
CA ALA A 274 20.03 12.59 31.99
C ALA A 274 19.93 13.90 31.18
N ALA A 275 20.05 13.87 29.84
CA ALA A 275 20.04 15.07 28.99
C ALA A 275 18.66 15.74 28.88
N LEU A 276 17.58 15.03 29.23
CA LEU A 276 16.22 15.59 29.23
C LEU A 276 15.89 16.41 30.50
N ARG A 277 16.84 16.55 31.42
CA ARG A 277 16.69 17.41 32.60
C ARG A 277 16.67 18.92 32.22
N PRO A 278 16.11 19.79 33.06
CA PRO A 278 16.14 21.24 32.87
C PRO A 278 17.51 21.77 32.45
N GLU A 279 17.57 22.59 31.39
CA GLU A 279 18.79 23.12 30.76
C GLU A 279 19.68 22.05 30.10
N GLY A 280 19.22 20.82 29.97
CA GLY A 280 19.94 19.73 29.33
C GLY A 280 21.26 19.40 30.03
N LYS A 281 22.30 19.05 29.28
CA LYS A 281 23.60 18.67 29.81
C LYS A 281 24.33 19.81 30.57
N ARG A 282 23.87 21.06 30.44
CA ARG A 282 24.43 22.20 31.16
C ARG A 282 23.80 22.44 32.53
N GLY A 283 22.58 21.92 32.77
CA GLY A 283 21.90 22.07 34.02
C GLY A 283 22.44 21.13 35.11
N GLU A 284 22.12 21.43 36.38
CA GLU A 284 22.41 20.56 37.53
C GLU A 284 21.84 19.15 37.32
N LEU A 285 22.60 18.14 37.72
CA LEU A 285 22.20 16.73 37.54
C LEU A 285 20.95 16.38 38.36
N VAL A 286 20.87 16.89 39.57
CA VAL A 286 19.80 16.68 40.51
C VAL A 286 19.20 18.02 40.94
N ARG A 287 17.88 18.11 40.98
CA ARG A 287 17.16 19.32 41.40
C ARG A 287 16.06 18.95 42.40
N SER A 288 15.68 19.90 43.25
CA SER A 288 14.51 19.78 44.13
C SER A 288 13.21 19.88 43.30
N LEU A 289 12.13 19.36 43.84
CA LEU A 289 10.80 19.46 43.23
C LEU A 289 10.42 20.93 42.93
N GLU A 290 10.67 21.84 43.89
CA GLU A 290 10.39 23.25 43.77
C GLU A 290 11.20 23.92 42.62
N SER A 291 12.47 23.51 42.46
CA SER A 291 13.32 23.97 41.37
C SER A 291 12.79 23.54 39.99
N HIS A 292 12.30 22.30 39.89
CA HIS A 292 11.64 21.81 38.66
C HIS A 292 10.38 22.62 38.34
N ILE A 293 9.49 22.83 39.32
CA ILE A 293 8.25 23.61 39.15
C ILE A 293 8.56 24.99 38.65
N THR A 294 9.56 25.66 39.27
CA THR A 294 9.97 27.04 38.90
C THR A 294 10.52 27.10 37.48
N TYR A 295 11.33 26.13 37.09
CA TYR A 295 11.89 26.04 35.74
C TYR A 295 10.80 25.88 34.68
N TYR A 296 9.92 24.87 34.83
CA TYR A 296 8.88 24.59 33.83
C TYR A 296 7.87 25.72 33.72
N LYS A 297 7.60 26.47 34.79
CA LYS A 297 6.72 27.64 34.73
C LYS A 297 7.33 28.82 33.95
N ARG A 298 8.65 28.99 33.97
CA ARG A 298 9.31 30.22 33.45
C ARG A 298 10.15 30.03 32.20
N TRP A 299 10.80 28.89 32.04
CA TRP A 299 11.91 28.75 31.09
C TRP A 299 11.74 27.59 30.10
N ALA A 300 10.92 26.61 30.40
CA ALA A 300 10.79 25.40 29.60
C ALA A 300 10.29 25.72 28.20
N LYS A 301 10.86 25.01 27.18
CA LYS A 301 10.49 25.09 25.79
C LYS A 301 9.40 24.05 25.47
N THR A 302 8.72 24.24 24.35
CA THR A 302 7.63 23.37 23.88
C THR A 302 8.03 21.88 23.85
N TRP A 303 9.22 21.53 23.36
CA TRP A 303 9.68 20.15 23.29
C TRP A 303 9.90 19.49 24.67
N GLU A 304 10.18 20.27 25.72
CA GLU A 304 10.35 19.75 27.08
C GLU A 304 9.00 19.28 27.64
N PHE A 305 7.91 19.94 27.34
CA PHE A 305 6.56 19.48 27.70
C PHE A 305 6.17 18.23 26.91
N GLN A 306 6.56 18.14 25.63
CA GLN A 306 6.39 16.94 24.83
C GLN A 306 7.16 15.75 25.42
N ALA A 307 8.38 15.96 25.93
CA ALA A 307 9.14 14.93 26.61
C ALA A 307 8.48 14.48 27.91
N LEU A 308 7.88 15.41 28.67
CA LEU A 308 7.18 15.10 29.93
C LEU A 308 5.91 14.26 29.76
N LEU A 309 5.32 14.17 28.56
CA LEU A 309 4.20 13.24 28.29
C LEU A 309 4.52 11.80 28.71
N LYS A 310 5.79 11.42 28.64
CA LYS A 310 6.26 10.08 28.92
C LYS A 310 6.91 9.95 30.29
N ALA A 311 6.85 10.97 31.14
CA ALA A 311 7.45 10.97 32.47
C ALA A 311 6.73 9.98 33.41
N ARG A 312 7.49 9.14 34.14
CA ARG A 312 6.99 8.14 35.07
C ARG A 312 7.98 7.92 36.23
N PRO A 313 7.53 7.89 37.51
CA PRO A 313 8.37 7.43 38.60
C PRO A 313 8.85 6.01 38.34
N MET A 314 10.13 5.74 38.52
CA MET A 314 10.78 4.48 38.16
C MET A 314 11.32 3.74 39.37
N THR A 315 12.12 4.40 40.23
CA THR A 315 12.77 3.82 41.41
C THR A 315 13.16 4.92 42.40
N GLY A 316 13.64 4.53 43.56
CA GLY A 316 13.98 5.42 44.68
C GLY A 316 12.77 5.79 45.53
N ASP A 317 12.65 7.05 45.93
CA ASP A 317 11.52 7.54 46.70
C ASP A 317 10.29 7.74 45.78
N MET A 318 9.41 6.73 45.80
CA MET A 318 8.24 6.71 44.89
C MET A 318 7.21 7.78 45.22
N GLU A 319 7.14 8.21 46.53
CA GLU A 319 6.24 9.28 46.92
C GLU A 319 6.72 10.64 46.38
N LEU A 320 8.01 10.95 46.46
CA LEU A 320 8.58 12.12 45.84
C LEU A 320 8.40 12.09 44.31
N GLY A 321 8.56 10.91 43.69
CA GLY A 321 8.30 10.70 42.26
C GLY A 321 6.83 10.96 41.90
N ARG A 322 5.88 10.55 42.70
CA ARG A 322 4.45 10.81 42.53
C ARG A 322 4.16 12.31 42.63
N GLN A 323 4.71 13.00 43.63
CA GLN A 323 4.60 14.45 43.80
C GLN A 323 5.14 15.21 42.58
N TYR A 324 6.27 14.74 42.02
CA TYR A 324 6.81 15.30 40.79
C TYR A 324 5.81 15.18 39.63
N SER A 325 5.25 13.99 39.41
CA SER A 325 4.30 13.73 38.31
C SER A 325 3.04 14.59 38.46
N GLU A 326 2.50 14.70 39.68
CA GLU A 326 1.33 15.54 39.97
C GLU A 326 1.59 17.03 39.75
N ALA A 327 2.80 17.50 40.08
CA ALA A 327 3.18 18.89 39.86
C ALA A 327 3.40 19.23 38.37
N MET A 328 3.96 18.28 37.57
CA MET A 328 4.28 18.51 36.14
C MET A 328 3.05 18.34 35.25
N SER A 329 2.13 17.40 35.56
CA SER A 329 0.98 17.07 34.72
C SER A 329 0.14 18.29 34.30
N PRO A 330 -0.27 19.21 35.15
CA PRO A 330 -1.03 20.38 34.71
C PRO A 330 -0.30 21.26 33.71
N MET A 331 1.03 21.36 33.81
CA MET A 331 1.85 22.21 32.93
C MET A 331 1.98 21.60 31.53
N VAL A 332 2.02 20.26 31.45
CA VAL A 332 2.03 19.53 30.17
C VAL A 332 0.77 19.83 29.36
N TRP A 333 -0.40 19.74 30.01
CA TRP A 333 -1.68 19.85 29.29
C TRP A 333 -2.09 21.30 28.94
N ILE A 334 -1.46 22.29 29.57
CA ILE A 334 -1.65 23.72 29.23
C ILE A 334 -0.63 24.16 28.14
N ALA A 335 0.38 23.39 27.85
CA ALA A 335 1.46 23.77 26.93
C ALA A 335 0.95 24.13 25.52
N SER A 336 -0.16 23.53 25.05
CA SER A 336 -0.77 23.82 23.75
C SER A 336 -1.37 25.21 23.61
N GLU A 337 -1.55 25.96 24.71
CA GLU A 337 -2.02 27.37 24.68
C GLU A 337 -0.95 28.38 24.23
N ARG A 338 0.30 27.94 24.08
CA ARG A 338 1.39 28.79 23.60
C ARG A 338 1.16 29.12 22.12
N GLU A 339 1.38 30.39 21.77
CA GLU A 339 1.05 30.94 20.44
C GLU A 339 1.71 30.20 19.28
N ASP A 340 2.93 29.71 19.45
CA ASP A 340 3.71 28.99 18.42
C ASP A 340 3.83 27.48 18.67
N PHE A 341 2.99 26.91 19.51
CA PHE A 341 3.13 25.51 19.96
C PHE A 341 3.18 24.50 18.80
N VAL A 342 2.18 24.49 17.93
CA VAL A 342 2.09 23.54 16.80
C VAL A 342 3.21 23.77 15.78
N PRO A 343 3.49 25.01 15.32
CA PRO A 343 4.64 25.31 14.47
C PRO A 343 6.00 24.86 15.04
N GLU A 344 6.23 25.00 16.34
CA GLU A 344 7.48 24.57 16.99
C GLU A 344 7.65 23.06 16.97
N VAL A 345 6.58 22.31 17.30
CA VAL A 345 6.58 20.83 17.24
C VAL A 345 6.88 20.33 15.81
N GLN A 346 6.26 20.97 14.81
CA GLN A 346 6.47 20.62 13.41
C GLN A 346 7.88 20.98 12.91
N ALA A 347 8.40 22.14 13.32
CA ALA A 347 9.78 22.54 13.00
C ALA A 347 10.81 21.59 13.63
N MET A 348 10.53 21.10 14.84
CA MET A 348 11.37 20.09 15.49
C MET A 348 11.36 18.78 14.72
N ARG A 349 10.20 18.27 14.28
CA ARG A 349 10.13 17.04 13.49
C ARG A 349 10.93 17.15 12.19
N ARG A 350 10.82 18.26 11.47
CA ARG A 350 11.61 18.50 10.24
C ARG A 350 13.11 18.47 10.51
N ARG A 351 13.59 19.14 11.56
CA ARG A 351 15.01 19.12 11.95
C ARG A 351 15.51 17.71 12.23
N VAL A 352 14.71 16.89 12.92
CA VAL A 352 15.06 15.48 13.19
C VAL A 352 15.15 14.67 11.89
N GLU A 353 14.27 14.90 10.95
CA GLU A 353 14.28 14.24 9.63
C GLU A 353 15.52 14.63 8.79
N GLU A 354 15.91 15.92 8.83
CA GLU A 354 17.09 16.44 8.13
C GLU A 354 18.42 15.86 8.65
N MET A 355 18.45 15.34 9.89
CA MET A 355 19.61 14.66 10.45
C MET A 355 19.90 13.30 9.82
N VAL A 356 18.95 12.72 9.08
CA VAL A 356 19.14 11.41 8.43
C VAL A 356 19.95 11.58 7.16
N PRO A 357 21.12 10.93 7.04
CA PRO A 357 21.93 10.95 5.83
C PRO A 357 21.11 10.46 4.62
N PRO A 358 21.27 11.08 3.44
CA PRO A 358 20.48 10.73 2.25
C PRO A 358 20.50 9.24 1.89
N GLU A 359 21.65 8.59 2.05
CA GLU A 359 21.88 7.17 1.75
C GLU A 359 21.18 6.22 2.73
N LEU A 360 20.75 6.69 3.88
CA LEU A 360 20.06 5.91 4.90
C LEU A 360 18.54 6.14 4.93
N ARG A 361 18.02 7.14 4.20
CA ARG A 361 16.62 7.59 4.30
C ARG A 361 15.59 6.47 4.11
N GLU A 362 15.85 5.54 3.20
CA GLU A 362 14.95 4.42 2.91
C GLU A 362 15.11 3.24 3.88
N ARG A 363 16.18 3.24 4.66
CA ARG A 363 16.54 2.14 5.57
C ARG A 363 16.38 2.52 7.04
N GLU A 364 16.09 3.77 7.33
CA GLU A 364 16.01 4.33 8.68
C GLU A 364 14.62 4.11 9.29
N LEU A 365 14.52 3.20 10.27
CA LEU A 365 13.24 2.84 10.90
C LEU A 365 12.74 3.84 11.92
N LYS A 366 13.59 4.73 12.45
CA LYS A 366 13.27 5.61 13.60
C LYS A 366 13.06 7.06 13.18
N LEU A 367 14.00 7.64 12.45
CA LEU A 367 14.08 9.10 12.22
C LEU A 367 13.60 9.54 10.83
N GLY A 368 13.56 8.62 9.84
CA GLY A 368 13.20 8.87 8.45
C GLY A 368 11.71 9.20 8.25
N ARG A 369 11.33 9.44 7.01
CA ARG A 369 9.92 9.58 6.62
C ARG A 369 9.23 8.22 6.59
N GLY A 370 8.03 8.14 7.13
CA GLY A 370 7.29 6.87 7.23
C GLY A 370 7.87 5.95 8.31
N SER A 371 8.45 6.51 9.36
CA SER A 371 9.15 5.83 10.43
C SER A 371 8.43 5.96 11.79
N LEU A 372 9.02 5.38 12.82
CA LEU A 372 8.50 5.42 14.20
C LEU A 372 8.26 6.86 14.70
N ARG A 373 9.16 7.80 14.41
CA ARG A 373 9.03 9.19 14.85
C ARG A 373 7.83 9.90 14.23
N ASP A 374 7.42 9.57 13.03
CA ASP A 374 6.23 10.15 12.43
C ASP A 374 4.97 9.77 13.23
N VAL A 375 4.87 8.52 13.66
CA VAL A 375 3.77 8.06 14.50
C VAL A 375 3.82 8.74 15.87
N GLU A 376 4.97 8.68 16.55
CA GLU A 376 5.16 9.26 17.88
C GLU A 376 4.82 10.75 17.92
N PHE A 377 5.31 11.53 16.94
CA PHE A 377 5.07 12.97 16.89
C PHE A 377 3.62 13.32 16.59
N ALA A 378 2.95 12.57 15.68
CA ALA A 378 1.54 12.79 15.40
C ALA A 378 0.67 12.51 16.62
N VAL A 379 0.91 11.40 17.31
CA VAL A 379 0.18 11.03 18.53
C VAL A 379 0.39 12.05 19.64
N GLN A 380 1.63 12.41 19.93
CA GLN A 380 1.97 13.38 21.00
C GLN A 380 1.39 14.77 20.72
N LEU A 381 1.41 15.21 19.45
CA LEU A 381 0.78 16.48 19.06
C LEU A 381 -0.70 16.47 19.37
N LEU A 382 -1.41 15.40 18.96
CA LEU A 382 -2.85 15.27 19.21
C LEU A 382 -3.18 15.15 20.71
N GLN A 383 -2.36 14.41 21.48
CA GLN A 383 -2.51 14.35 22.93
C GLN A 383 -2.41 15.75 23.55
N LEU A 384 -1.37 16.52 23.23
CA LEU A 384 -1.15 17.86 23.79
C LEU A 384 -2.24 18.86 23.38
N VAL A 385 -2.76 18.76 22.16
CA VAL A 385 -3.83 19.66 21.67
C VAL A 385 -5.17 19.36 22.36
N HIS A 386 -5.50 18.08 22.56
CA HIS A 386 -6.82 17.66 23.04
C HIS A 386 -6.85 17.28 24.53
N GLY A 387 -5.71 16.90 25.10
CA GLY A 387 -5.61 16.40 26.49
C GLY A 387 -5.94 17.42 27.55
N ARG A 388 -5.96 18.73 27.24
CA ARG A 388 -6.48 19.75 28.16
C ARG A 388 -7.96 19.56 28.51
N ALA A 389 -8.76 19.18 27.51
CA ALA A 389 -10.20 19.02 27.66
C ALA A 389 -10.60 17.56 27.93
N ASP A 390 -9.72 16.61 27.65
CA ASP A 390 -9.98 15.19 27.75
C ASP A 390 -8.86 14.45 28.49
N SER A 391 -9.12 14.17 29.78
CA SER A 391 -8.16 13.48 30.64
C SER A 391 -7.94 12.00 30.27
N SER A 392 -8.78 11.39 29.44
CA SER A 392 -8.56 10.03 28.94
C SER A 392 -7.32 9.91 28.06
N LEU A 393 -6.83 11.05 27.54
CA LEU A 393 -5.60 11.15 26.75
C LEU A 393 -4.31 11.22 27.58
N HIS A 394 -4.43 11.25 28.94
CA HIS A 394 -3.29 11.32 29.85
C HIS A 394 -2.62 9.95 30.05
N VAL A 395 -2.15 9.37 28.98
CA VAL A 395 -1.45 8.09 28.92
C VAL A 395 -0.07 8.26 28.29
N GLN A 396 0.90 7.43 28.69
CA GLN A 396 2.32 7.58 28.27
C GLN A 396 2.67 6.77 27.04
N SER A 397 2.04 5.59 26.86
CA SER A 397 2.30 4.69 25.73
C SER A 397 1.71 5.26 24.43
N THR A 398 2.46 5.14 23.34
CA THR A 398 2.03 5.57 22.02
C THR A 398 0.79 4.81 21.53
N VAL A 399 0.73 3.49 21.79
CA VAL A 399 -0.39 2.63 21.37
C VAL A 399 -1.64 2.90 22.23
N ASP A 400 -1.48 3.10 23.54
CA ASP A 400 -2.59 3.45 24.42
C ASP A 400 -3.15 4.83 24.05
N ALA A 401 -2.28 5.77 23.71
CA ALA A 401 -2.68 7.10 23.23
C ALA A 401 -3.45 7.04 21.91
N LEU A 402 -3.04 6.21 20.95
CA LEU A 402 -3.81 5.98 19.72
C LEU A 402 -5.18 5.39 20.01
N THR A 403 -5.27 4.45 20.95
CA THR A 403 -6.53 3.84 21.38
C THR A 403 -7.45 4.90 22.02
N ALA A 404 -6.91 5.72 22.90
CA ALA A 404 -7.67 6.80 23.55
C ALA A 404 -8.11 7.89 22.55
N LEU A 405 -7.23 8.28 21.62
CA LEU A 405 -7.56 9.23 20.56
C LEU A 405 -8.67 8.71 19.62
N ALA A 406 -8.67 7.41 19.33
CA ALA A 406 -9.74 6.78 18.54
C ALA A 406 -11.06 6.72 19.32
N ALA A 407 -11.01 6.39 20.61
CA ALA A 407 -12.18 6.35 21.49
C ALA A 407 -12.82 7.74 21.65
N GLY A 408 -11.98 8.79 21.77
CA GLY A 408 -12.42 10.19 21.84
C GLY A 408 -12.88 10.78 20.50
N GLY A 409 -12.72 10.05 19.38
CA GLY A 409 -13.12 10.51 18.04
C GLY A 409 -12.15 11.53 17.42
N TYR A 410 -10.97 11.72 17.99
CA TYR A 410 -9.92 12.61 17.45
C TYR A 410 -9.18 11.99 16.26
N VAL A 411 -9.17 10.68 16.19
CA VAL A 411 -8.59 9.89 15.09
C VAL A 411 -9.63 8.86 14.65
N GLY A 412 -9.77 8.65 13.34
CA GLY A 412 -10.65 7.61 12.79
C GLY A 412 -10.20 6.21 13.30
N ARG A 413 -11.16 5.32 13.60
CA ARG A 413 -10.86 3.97 14.13
C ARG A 413 -9.93 3.17 13.24
N ASP A 414 -10.17 3.21 11.93
CA ASP A 414 -9.35 2.51 10.95
C ASP A 414 -7.95 3.12 10.83
N ASP A 415 -7.83 4.44 10.88
CA ASP A 415 -6.53 5.14 10.87
C ASP A 415 -5.71 4.81 12.11
N ALA A 416 -6.35 4.79 13.30
CA ALA A 416 -5.69 4.41 14.54
C ALA A 416 -5.23 2.94 14.51
N ALA A 417 -6.08 2.02 14.06
CA ALA A 417 -5.73 0.61 13.93
C ALA A 417 -4.57 0.39 12.94
N ASN A 418 -4.61 1.10 11.81
CA ASN A 418 -3.55 1.05 10.81
C ASN A 418 -2.22 1.62 11.31
N LEU A 419 -2.23 2.74 12.06
CA LEU A 419 -1.03 3.30 12.67
C LEU A 419 -0.46 2.39 13.75
N THR A 420 -1.31 1.82 14.60
CA THR A 420 -0.91 0.86 15.63
C THR A 420 -0.20 -0.34 15.00
N ALA A 421 -0.83 -1.00 14.02
CA ALA A 421 -0.24 -2.15 13.35
C ALA A 421 1.11 -1.80 12.67
N SER A 422 1.19 -0.62 12.04
CA SER A 422 2.43 -0.17 11.39
C SER A 422 3.52 0.17 12.41
N TYR A 423 3.17 0.80 13.53
CA TYR A 423 4.08 1.11 14.61
C TYR A 423 4.65 -0.16 15.23
N GLU A 424 3.79 -1.12 15.60
CA GLU A 424 4.18 -2.40 16.16
C GLU A 424 5.08 -3.20 15.22
N PHE A 425 4.79 -3.20 13.91
CA PHE A 425 5.62 -3.84 12.92
C PHE A 425 7.04 -3.23 12.85
N LEU A 426 7.16 -1.91 12.79
CA LEU A 426 8.48 -1.26 12.77
C LEU A 426 9.25 -1.47 14.09
N ARG A 427 8.54 -1.50 15.21
CA ARG A 427 9.12 -1.81 16.53
C ARG A 427 9.62 -3.24 16.61
N LEU A 428 8.86 -4.19 16.06
CA LEU A 428 9.30 -5.58 15.94
C LEU A 428 10.62 -5.67 15.15
N LEU A 429 10.72 -4.99 14.01
CA LEU A 429 11.96 -5.00 13.22
C LEU A 429 13.14 -4.37 13.99
N GLU A 430 12.91 -3.26 14.70
CA GLU A 430 13.92 -2.61 15.55
C GLU A 430 14.41 -3.57 16.64
N HIS A 431 13.51 -4.29 17.32
CA HIS A 431 13.85 -5.30 18.32
C HIS A 431 14.70 -6.43 17.72
N ARG A 432 14.30 -6.99 16.58
CA ARG A 432 15.04 -8.09 15.93
C ARG A 432 16.44 -7.68 15.51
N LEU A 433 16.59 -6.51 14.93
CA LEU A 433 17.90 -5.96 14.55
C LEU A 433 18.84 -5.81 15.76
N GLN A 434 18.30 -5.35 16.90
CA GLN A 434 19.09 -5.18 18.12
C GLN A 434 19.49 -6.51 18.75
N LEU A 435 18.59 -7.52 18.74
CA LEU A 435 18.82 -8.84 19.29
C LEU A 435 19.99 -9.58 18.62
N GLN A 436 20.23 -9.36 17.33
CA GLN A 436 21.24 -10.11 16.57
C GLN A 436 22.63 -10.10 17.25
N LYS A 437 23.08 -8.91 17.66
CA LYS A 437 24.41 -8.70 18.27
C LYS A 437 24.37 -7.90 19.57
N LEU A 438 23.17 -7.67 20.13
CA LEU A 438 22.94 -6.76 21.26
C LEU A 438 23.61 -5.39 21.03
N LYS A 439 23.38 -4.80 19.86
CA LYS A 439 23.86 -3.49 19.48
C LYS A 439 22.72 -2.55 19.19
N ARG A 440 22.85 -1.28 19.61
CA ARG A 440 21.90 -0.21 19.29
C ARG A 440 21.95 0.04 17.77
N THR A 441 20.85 -0.27 17.10
CA THR A 441 20.66 -0.01 15.68
C THR A 441 19.16 0.16 15.37
N HIS A 442 18.88 1.00 14.39
CA HIS A 442 17.55 1.24 13.86
C HIS A 442 17.58 1.36 12.31
N THR A 443 18.65 0.86 11.71
CA THR A 443 18.88 0.90 10.26
C THR A 443 18.78 -0.52 9.70
N LEU A 444 17.93 -0.69 8.68
CA LEU A 444 17.81 -1.95 7.96
C LEU A 444 19.12 -2.33 7.26
N PRO A 445 19.42 -3.62 7.07
CA PRO A 445 20.52 -4.06 6.23
C PRO A 445 20.45 -3.46 4.82
N PRO A 446 21.57 -3.32 4.11
CA PRO A 446 21.57 -2.88 2.71
C PRO A 446 20.66 -3.77 1.83
N PRO A 447 20.02 -3.22 0.78
CA PRO A 447 19.13 -3.99 -0.10
C PRO A 447 19.79 -5.17 -0.81
N ASP A 448 21.10 -5.13 -1.00
CA ASP A 448 21.96 -6.15 -1.60
C ASP A 448 22.48 -7.20 -0.60
N ASP A 449 22.36 -6.94 0.70
CA ASP A 449 22.66 -7.92 1.76
C ASP A 449 21.43 -8.84 2.00
N GLU A 450 21.20 -9.74 1.04
CA GLU A 450 20.05 -10.66 1.12
C GLU A 450 20.15 -11.63 2.28
N GLU A 451 21.33 -11.99 2.73
CA GLU A 451 21.52 -12.90 3.86
C GLU A 451 21.02 -12.26 5.16
N ALA A 452 21.45 -11.04 5.44
CA ALA A 452 21.02 -10.30 6.62
C ALA A 452 19.50 -9.98 6.57
N LEU A 453 18.95 -9.65 5.39
CA LEU A 453 17.53 -9.41 5.22
C LEU A 453 16.71 -10.70 5.38
N ARG A 454 17.20 -11.84 4.90
CA ARG A 454 16.54 -13.14 5.05
C ARG A 454 16.53 -13.61 6.51
N TRP A 455 17.64 -13.37 7.20
CA TRP A 455 17.73 -13.58 8.65
C TRP A 455 16.66 -12.72 9.38
N LEU A 456 16.59 -11.40 9.06
CA LEU A 456 15.62 -10.50 9.66
C LEU A 456 14.17 -10.94 9.39
N ALA A 457 13.87 -11.36 8.16
CA ALA A 457 12.54 -11.87 7.79
C ALA A 457 12.15 -13.08 8.66
N ARG A 458 13.06 -14.04 8.83
CA ARG A 458 12.82 -15.25 9.64
C ARG A 458 12.72 -14.91 11.12
N ALA A 459 13.59 -14.04 11.66
CA ALA A 459 13.55 -13.58 13.04
C ALA A 459 12.27 -12.77 13.35
N ALA A 460 11.73 -12.04 12.39
CA ALA A 460 10.48 -11.31 12.49
C ALA A 460 9.22 -12.15 12.13
N HIS A 461 9.37 -13.47 12.03
CA HIS A 461 8.28 -14.41 11.78
C HIS A 461 7.55 -14.20 10.44
N MET A 462 8.25 -13.66 9.41
CA MET A 462 7.69 -13.52 8.06
C MET A 462 7.61 -14.91 7.40
N ARG A 463 6.38 -15.37 7.19
CA ARG A 463 6.13 -16.66 6.51
C ARG A 463 5.96 -16.43 5.01
N PRO A 464 6.42 -17.36 4.16
CA PRO A 464 6.13 -17.30 2.73
C PRO A 464 4.63 -17.22 2.47
N ASP A 465 4.23 -16.36 1.54
CA ASP A 465 2.85 -16.16 1.11
C ASP A 465 2.74 -16.55 -0.37
N GLY A 466 2.35 -17.81 -0.61
CA GLY A 466 2.06 -18.40 -1.93
C GLY A 466 3.02 -18.05 -3.08
N ARG A 467 3.25 -16.77 -3.33
CA ARG A 467 4.07 -16.23 -4.42
C ARG A 467 5.39 -15.61 -3.96
N LEU A 468 5.50 -15.21 -2.70
CA LEU A 468 6.67 -14.54 -2.14
C LEU A 468 7.35 -15.44 -1.10
N ASP A 469 8.67 -15.52 -1.13
CA ASP A 469 9.45 -16.07 -0.02
C ASP A 469 9.44 -15.11 1.18
N SER A 470 9.97 -15.53 2.32
CA SER A 470 10.00 -14.70 3.54
C SER A 470 10.66 -13.34 3.32
N LEU A 471 11.67 -13.25 2.46
CA LEU A 471 12.35 -12.00 2.13
C LEU A 471 11.44 -11.08 1.29
N GLY A 472 10.74 -11.63 0.31
CA GLY A 472 9.76 -10.90 -0.50
C GLY A 472 8.62 -10.35 0.36
N VAL A 473 8.12 -11.14 1.31
CA VAL A 473 7.09 -10.70 2.27
C VAL A 473 7.62 -9.55 3.14
N LEU A 474 8.84 -9.67 3.68
CA LEU A 474 9.44 -8.60 4.49
C LEU A 474 9.56 -7.28 3.71
N ARG A 475 10.08 -7.33 2.48
CA ARG A 475 10.22 -6.14 1.63
C ARG A 475 8.87 -5.48 1.34
N ALA A 476 7.85 -6.27 1.03
CA ALA A 476 6.49 -5.78 0.78
C ALA A 476 5.88 -5.14 2.04
N GLU A 477 6.05 -5.77 3.22
CA GLU A 477 5.53 -5.23 4.48
C GLU A 477 6.24 -3.93 4.90
N ILE A 478 7.55 -3.84 4.80
CA ILE A 478 8.30 -2.60 5.09
C ILE A 478 7.74 -1.46 4.24
N LYS A 479 7.60 -1.68 2.94
CA LYS A 479 7.11 -0.69 2.00
C LYS A 479 5.68 -0.27 2.29
N ARG A 480 4.78 -1.24 2.52
CA ARG A 480 3.37 -1.00 2.85
C ARG A 480 3.21 -0.17 4.13
N ASN A 481 3.93 -0.54 5.19
CA ASN A 481 3.81 0.14 6.48
C ASN A 481 4.44 1.54 6.45
N SER A 482 5.61 1.72 5.80
CA SER A 482 6.22 3.04 5.63
C SER A 482 5.33 3.99 4.83
N HIS A 483 4.73 3.51 3.73
CA HIS A 483 3.78 4.30 2.95
C HIS A 483 2.54 4.68 3.78
N ARG A 484 1.95 3.72 4.49
CA ARG A 484 0.79 3.94 5.37
C ARG A 484 1.08 5.01 6.44
N ILE A 485 2.24 4.92 7.10
CA ILE A 485 2.64 5.91 8.10
C ILE A 485 2.79 7.29 7.47
N ARG A 486 3.45 7.44 6.32
CA ARG A 486 3.61 8.73 5.64
C ARG A 486 2.27 9.40 5.37
N ARG A 487 1.34 8.66 4.81
CA ARG A 487 -0.01 9.14 4.52
C ARG A 487 -0.75 9.59 5.78
N LEU A 488 -0.78 8.73 6.80
CA LEU A 488 -1.52 9.01 8.03
C LEU A 488 -0.83 10.10 8.87
N HIS A 489 0.50 10.16 8.89
CA HIS A 489 1.22 11.26 9.52
C HIS A 489 0.89 12.61 8.85
N ALA A 490 0.91 12.70 7.53
CA ALA A 490 0.53 13.91 6.81
C ALA A 490 -0.91 14.34 7.19
N LYS A 491 -1.82 13.38 7.24
CA LYS A 491 -3.21 13.60 7.63
C LYS A 491 -3.35 14.13 9.06
N LEU A 492 -2.78 13.46 10.04
CA LEU A 492 -3.00 13.71 11.46
C LEU A 492 -2.15 14.85 12.01
N PHE A 493 -0.90 14.95 11.56
CA PHE A 493 0.06 15.94 12.07
C PHE A 493 -0.21 17.35 11.56
N TYR A 494 -0.83 17.47 10.37
CA TYR A 494 -1.14 18.77 9.76
C TYR A 494 -2.64 19.16 9.84
N ARG A 495 -3.53 18.24 10.26
CA ARG A 495 -4.97 18.52 10.42
C ARG A 495 -5.33 19.72 11.28
N PRO A 496 -4.75 19.95 12.47
CA PRO A 496 -5.08 21.09 13.30
C PRO A 496 -4.88 22.45 12.59
N LEU A 497 -3.97 22.51 11.63
CA LEU A 497 -3.72 23.70 10.84
C LEU A 497 -4.72 23.89 9.69
N LEU A 498 -5.18 22.82 9.06
CA LEU A 498 -6.20 22.86 8.01
C LEU A 498 -7.51 23.47 8.52
N GLU A 499 -7.91 23.12 9.75
CA GLU A 499 -9.08 23.72 10.39
C GLU A 499 -8.91 25.23 10.64
N SER A 500 -7.69 25.68 10.97
CA SER A 500 -7.41 27.10 11.17
C SER A 500 -7.39 27.88 9.87
N VAL A 501 -6.88 27.30 8.76
CA VAL A 501 -6.91 27.93 7.42
C VAL A 501 -8.35 28.06 6.90
N ALA A 502 -9.20 27.06 7.16
CA ALA A 502 -10.59 27.06 6.69
C ALA A 502 -11.52 28.00 7.47
N ARG A 503 -11.19 28.34 8.73
CA ARG A 503 -11.96 29.24 9.59
C ARG A 503 -11.57 30.72 9.42
N MET A 504 -10.73 31.06 8.46
CA MET A 504 -10.21 32.41 8.26
C MET A 504 -11.32 33.40 7.91
N ASP A 505 -11.95 34.02 8.91
CA ASP A 505 -12.53 35.35 8.79
C ASP A 505 -11.39 36.36 8.62
N LYS A 506 -11.65 37.42 7.82
CA LYS A 506 -10.65 38.42 7.43
C LYS A 506 -9.90 39.14 8.60
N GLU A 507 -10.36 38.93 9.83
CA GLU A 507 -9.79 39.57 11.04
C GLU A 507 -8.95 38.60 11.88
N ALA A 508 -8.92 37.30 11.57
CA ALA A 508 -8.17 36.30 12.31
C ALA A 508 -7.09 35.62 11.46
N LEU A 509 -6.35 36.36 10.65
CA LEU A 509 -5.13 35.93 9.97
C LEU A 509 -3.99 35.81 11.00
N VAL A 510 -4.09 34.80 11.88
CA VAL A 510 -3.02 34.44 12.84
C VAL A 510 -1.90 33.65 12.14
N LEU A 511 -2.15 33.06 10.98
CA LEU A 511 -1.11 32.44 10.15
C LEU A 511 -0.87 33.35 8.93
N GLY A 512 0.30 33.94 8.83
CA GLY A 512 0.71 34.71 7.64
C GLY A 512 0.61 33.83 6.36
N PRO A 513 0.42 34.43 5.17
CA PRO A 513 0.34 33.72 3.88
C PRO A 513 1.44 32.67 3.68
N GLU A 514 2.63 32.92 4.21
CA GLU A 514 3.79 32.03 4.17
C GLU A 514 3.58 30.72 4.94
N ALA A 515 2.83 30.72 6.06
CA ALA A 515 2.55 29.52 6.81
C ALA A 515 1.56 28.62 6.07
N ALA A 516 0.53 29.22 5.45
CA ALA A 516 -0.43 28.49 4.60
C ALA A 516 0.24 27.86 3.38
N VAL A 517 1.15 28.57 2.72
CA VAL A 517 1.96 28.07 1.60
C VAL A 517 2.82 26.88 2.03
N ARG A 518 3.54 26.99 3.16
CA ARG A 518 4.36 25.88 3.68
C ARG A 518 3.53 24.65 3.99
N GLN A 519 2.32 24.82 4.47
CA GLN A 519 1.40 23.75 4.79
C GLN A 519 0.87 23.02 3.55
N LEU A 520 0.45 23.76 2.53
CA LEU A 520 0.03 23.18 1.26
C LEU A 520 1.19 22.40 0.61
N ALA A 521 2.42 22.91 0.69
CA ALA A 521 3.61 22.19 0.27
C ALA A 521 3.80 20.87 1.04
N ALA A 522 3.56 20.85 2.35
CA ALA A 522 3.63 19.64 3.18
C ALA A 522 2.54 18.60 2.84
N LEU A 523 1.39 19.05 2.36
CA LEU A 523 0.30 18.20 1.87
C LEU A 523 0.53 17.66 0.44
N GLY A 524 1.68 17.95 -0.18
CA GLY A 524 2.00 17.44 -1.50
C GLY A 524 1.66 18.38 -2.66
N TYR A 525 1.13 19.58 -2.38
CA TYR A 525 0.94 20.59 -3.43
C TYR A 525 2.28 21.10 -3.93
N THR A 526 2.48 21.09 -5.23
CA THR A 526 3.73 21.51 -5.88
C THR A 526 3.76 22.99 -6.27
N ALA A 527 2.59 23.60 -6.36
CA ALA A 527 2.41 25.02 -6.59
C ALA A 527 1.56 25.66 -5.46
N PRO A 528 2.05 25.65 -4.20
CA PRO A 528 1.25 25.97 -3.03
C PRO A 528 0.75 27.43 -3.01
N GLU A 529 1.45 28.38 -3.65
CA GLU A 529 0.98 29.75 -3.81
C GLU A 529 -0.26 29.81 -4.74
N HIS A 530 -0.27 29.05 -5.82
CA HIS A 530 -1.43 28.94 -6.70
C HIS A 530 -2.60 28.25 -5.99
N ALA A 531 -2.31 27.18 -5.25
CA ALA A 531 -3.29 26.48 -4.44
C ALA A 531 -3.95 27.44 -3.42
N LEU A 532 -3.16 28.25 -2.71
CA LEU A 532 -3.66 29.29 -1.80
C LEU A 532 -4.56 30.30 -2.53
N GLY A 533 -4.18 30.72 -3.74
CA GLY A 533 -5.01 31.58 -4.59
C GLY A 533 -6.36 30.94 -4.95
N HIS A 534 -6.40 29.63 -5.21
CA HIS A 534 -7.66 28.91 -5.47
C HIS A 534 -8.53 28.83 -4.21
N LEU A 535 -7.94 28.56 -3.04
CA LEU A 535 -8.65 28.50 -1.77
C LEU A 535 -9.26 29.86 -1.43
N THR A 536 -8.48 30.94 -1.56
CA THR A 536 -8.95 32.31 -1.35
C THR A 536 -10.13 32.65 -2.26
N ALA A 537 -10.08 32.25 -3.53
CA ALA A 537 -11.17 32.48 -4.48
C ALA A 537 -12.44 31.69 -4.12
N LEU A 538 -12.31 30.45 -3.65
CA LEU A 538 -13.44 29.60 -3.22
C LEU A 538 -14.12 30.13 -1.96
N THR A 539 -13.39 30.72 -1.04
CA THR A 539 -13.88 31.22 0.25
C THR A 539 -14.19 32.74 0.24
N SER A 540 -13.87 33.45 -0.86
CA SER A 540 -14.06 34.89 -0.95
C SER A 540 -15.55 35.27 -0.86
N GLY A 541 -15.85 36.27 -0.01
CA GLY A 541 -17.14 36.92 0.17
C GLY A 541 -17.96 36.45 1.37
N ALA A 542 -18.77 37.35 1.97
CA ALA A 542 -19.71 37.06 3.07
C ALA A 542 -20.93 36.21 2.66
N SER A 543 -20.87 35.58 1.47
CA SER A 543 -21.95 34.79 0.92
C SER A 543 -22.14 33.48 1.67
N ARG A 544 -23.40 32.96 1.69
CA ARG A 544 -23.72 31.64 2.24
C ARG A 544 -22.84 30.53 1.57
N LYS A 545 -22.53 30.68 0.28
CA LYS A 545 -21.69 29.76 -0.49
C LYS A 545 -20.27 29.72 0.05
N GLY A 546 -19.63 30.89 0.25
CA GLY A 546 -18.26 30.99 0.78
C GLY A 546 -18.14 30.34 2.17
N ARG A 547 -19.14 30.51 3.04
CA ARG A 547 -19.18 29.86 4.35
C ARG A 547 -19.28 28.33 4.28
N ILE A 548 -20.10 27.79 3.37
CA ILE A 548 -20.19 26.34 3.16
C ILE A 548 -18.88 25.81 2.59
N GLN A 549 -18.28 26.50 1.62
CA GLN A 549 -16.96 26.14 1.09
C GLN A 549 -15.89 26.10 2.18
N ALA A 550 -15.82 27.11 3.03
CA ALA A 550 -14.87 27.15 4.14
C ALA A 550 -15.01 25.95 5.10
N LEU A 551 -16.23 25.46 5.32
CA LEU A 551 -16.47 24.26 6.13
C LEU A 551 -16.06 22.96 5.42
N LEU A 552 -16.21 22.88 4.09
CA LEU A 552 -15.89 21.68 3.32
C LEU A 552 -14.40 21.56 2.99
N LEU A 553 -13.72 22.69 2.78
CA LEU A 553 -12.34 22.72 2.28
C LEU A 553 -11.34 21.86 3.05
N PRO A 554 -11.33 21.78 4.39
CA PRO A 554 -10.39 20.93 5.10
C PRO A 554 -10.46 19.47 4.64
N THR A 555 -11.67 18.91 4.60
CA THR A 555 -11.91 17.53 4.17
C THR A 555 -11.59 17.34 2.68
N LEU A 556 -11.92 18.30 1.83
CA LEU A 556 -11.64 18.24 0.40
C LEU A 556 -10.13 18.29 0.10
N LEU A 557 -9.38 19.16 0.81
CA LEU A 557 -7.92 19.25 0.68
C LEU A 557 -7.22 17.99 1.15
N GLU A 558 -7.74 17.38 2.22
CA GLU A 558 -7.25 16.11 2.74
C GLU A 558 -7.42 14.99 1.71
N SER A 559 -8.62 14.87 1.12
CA SER A 559 -8.89 13.87 0.08
C SER A 559 -8.08 14.12 -1.20
N LEU A 560 -7.81 15.38 -1.56
CA LEU A 560 -6.97 15.73 -2.70
C LEU A 560 -5.50 15.41 -2.45
N ALA A 561 -5.00 15.58 -1.23
CA ALA A 561 -3.62 15.26 -0.87
C ALA A 561 -3.26 13.78 -1.10
N ASP A 562 -4.25 12.90 -1.03
CA ASP A 562 -4.11 11.46 -1.30
C ASP A 562 -4.15 11.11 -2.82
N THR A 563 -4.27 12.12 -3.70
CA THR A 563 -4.38 11.90 -5.15
C THR A 563 -3.05 12.15 -5.88
N PRO A 564 -2.89 11.64 -7.10
CA PRO A 564 -1.66 11.82 -7.89
C PRO A 564 -1.29 13.28 -8.19
N ASP A 565 -2.29 14.15 -8.35
CA ASP A 565 -2.09 15.56 -8.67
C ASP A 565 -3.08 16.46 -7.88
N PRO A 566 -2.75 16.77 -6.61
CA PRO A 566 -3.58 17.63 -5.78
C PRO A 566 -3.81 19.04 -6.36
N ASP A 567 -2.80 19.62 -7.05
CA ASP A 567 -2.90 20.94 -7.66
C ASP A 567 -3.93 20.97 -8.80
N ALA A 568 -3.85 19.99 -9.71
CA ALA A 568 -4.81 19.85 -10.81
C ALA A 568 -6.21 19.54 -10.26
N GLY A 569 -6.32 18.70 -9.21
CA GLY A 569 -7.57 18.37 -8.54
C GLY A 569 -8.26 19.58 -7.91
N LEU A 570 -7.50 20.43 -7.21
CA LEU A 570 -8.03 21.66 -6.62
C LEU A 570 -8.47 22.68 -7.67
N LEU A 571 -7.70 22.84 -8.75
CA LEU A 571 -8.08 23.67 -9.88
C LEU A 571 -9.38 23.16 -10.54
N ALA A 572 -9.48 21.82 -10.75
CA ALA A 572 -10.65 21.19 -11.34
C ALA A 572 -11.87 21.38 -10.42
N TYR A 573 -11.73 21.20 -9.11
CA TYR A 573 -12.80 21.47 -8.15
C TYR A 573 -13.25 22.93 -8.18
N ARG A 574 -12.33 23.88 -8.25
CA ARG A 574 -12.68 25.31 -8.39
C ARG A 574 -13.49 25.55 -9.67
N ARG A 575 -13.00 25.08 -10.84
CA ARG A 575 -13.70 25.21 -12.13
C ARG A 575 -15.11 24.61 -12.08
N LEU A 576 -15.24 23.44 -11.47
CA LEU A 576 -16.52 22.77 -11.29
C LEU A 576 -17.46 23.59 -10.37
N SER A 577 -16.95 24.07 -9.23
CA SER A 577 -17.69 24.92 -8.30
C SER A 577 -18.14 26.25 -8.91
N ASP A 578 -17.30 26.84 -9.78
CA ASP A 578 -17.65 28.07 -10.50
C ASP A 578 -18.71 27.80 -11.57
N ALA A 579 -18.62 26.69 -12.31
CA ALA A 579 -19.63 26.27 -13.30
C ALA A 579 -20.98 25.94 -12.67
N LEU A 580 -20.99 25.46 -11.43
CA LEU A 580 -22.19 25.09 -10.67
C LEU A 580 -22.62 26.17 -9.67
N VAL A 581 -22.27 27.43 -9.89
CA VAL A 581 -22.51 28.52 -8.94
C VAL A 581 -23.98 28.70 -8.59
N ASP A 582 -24.87 28.47 -9.55
CA ASP A 582 -26.34 28.59 -9.38
C ASP A 582 -27.03 27.30 -8.93
N GLN A 583 -26.27 26.20 -8.83
CA GLN A 583 -26.79 24.88 -8.49
C GLN A 583 -26.70 24.63 -6.98
N THR A 584 -27.78 24.97 -6.25
CA THR A 584 -27.79 24.85 -4.77
C THR A 584 -27.65 23.43 -4.25
N TRP A 585 -27.95 22.41 -5.06
CA TRP A 585 -27.85 21.00 -4.67
C TRP A 585 -26.40 20.53 -4.53
N PHE A 586 -25.46 21.08 -5.31
CA PHE A 586 -24.09 20.61 -5.36
C PHE A 586 -23.36 20.68 -4.00
N LEU A 587 -23.31 21.89 -3.41
CA LEU A 587 -22.66 22.07 -2.11
C LEU A 587 -23.42 21.39 -0.95
N ARG A 588 -24.76 21.24 -1.07
CA ARG A 588 -25.52 20.45 -0.10
C ARG A 588 -25.15 18.99 -0.15
N LEU A 589 -25.05 18.41 -1.35
CA LEU A 589 -24.68 17.02 -1.55
C LEU A 589 -23.29 16.72 -0.95
N LEU A 590 -22.28 17.58 -1.22
CA LEU A 590 -20.95 17.43 -0.65
C LEU A 590 -20.91 17.57 0.88
N ARG A 591 -21.79 18.41 1.45
CA ARG A 591 -21.89 18.58 2.89
C ARG A 591 -22.56 17.38 3.57
N ASP A 592 -23.63 16.89 2.97
CA ASP A 592 -24.52 15.91 3.58
C ASP A 592 -24.02 14.47 3.36
N GLU A 593 -23.22 14.23 2.30
CA GLU A 593 -22.68 12.92 1.93
C GLU A 593 -21.16 12.94 1.77
N ALA A 594 -20.43 12.64 2.84
CA ALA A 594 -18.96 12.67 2.87
C ALA A 594 -18.33 11.75 1.81
N ALA A 595 -18.92 10.58 1.55
CA ALA A 595 -18.45 9.65 0.52
C ALA A 595 -18.49 10.27 -0.89
N VAL A 596 -19.47 11.12 -1.20
CA VAL A 596 -19.54 11.84 -2.48
C VAL A 596 -18.38 12.84 -2.60
N ALA A 597 -18.11 13.57 -1.53
CA ALA A 597 -17.01 14.53 -1.50
C ALA A 597 -15.64 13.84 -1.70
N GLU A 598 -15.39 12.76 -0.98
CA GLU A 598 -14.15 11.98 -1.09
C GLU A 598 -13.97 11.39 -2.49
N ARG A 599 -14.98 10.70 -3.02
CA ARG A 599 -14.95 10.13 -4.38
C ARG A 599 -14.74 11.18 -5.46
N LEU A 600 -15.40 12.34 -5.32
CA LEU A 600 -15.23 13.45 -6.25
C LEU A 600 -13.79 13.97 -6.24
N MET A 601 -13.20 14.20 -5.06
CA MET A 601 -11.81 14.65 -4.95
C MET A 601 -10.84 13.63 -5.54
N THR A 602 -11.03 12.34 -5.24
CA THR A 602 -10.22 11.26 -5.83
C THR A 602 -10.26 11.30 -7.35
N VAL A 603 -11.43 11.44 -7.94
CA VAL A 603 -11.62 11.50 -9.40
C VAL A 603 -10.97 12.74 -10.00
N LEU A 604 -11.17 13.92 -9.39
CA LEU A 604 -10.62 15.18 -9.90
C LEU A 604 -9.09 15.26 -9.79
N GLY A 605 -8.51 14.72 -8.73
CA GLY A 605 -7.06 14.73 -8.54
C GLY A 605 -6.32 13.57 -9.24
N SER A 606 -7.07 12.61 -9.82
CA SER A 606 -6.49 11.47 -10.53
C SER A 606 -6.60 11.56 -12.04
N SER A 607 -7.41 12.46 -12.59
CA SER A 607 -7.74 12.44 -14.02
C SER A 607 -7.78 13.83 -14.66
N ALA A 608 -7.03 13.97 -15.75
CA ALA A 608 -7.19 15.10 -16.65
C ALA A 608 -8.36 14.90 -17.68
N TYR A 609 -8.89 13.67 -17.77
CA TYR A 609 -9.97 13.33 -18.68
C TYR A 609 -11.34 13.75 -18.15
N LEU A 610 -11.59 13.66 -16.85
CA LEU A 610 -12.91 13.78 -16.23
C LEU A 610 -13.38 15.20 -15.90
N PRO A 611 -12.55 16.18 -15.53
CA PRO A 611 -13.05 17.49 -15.09
C PRO A 611 -13.99 18.18 -16.09
N ASP A 612 -13.63 18.20 -17.38
CA ASP A 612 -14.43 18.82 -18.42
C ASP A 612 -15.74 18.06 -18.70
N LEU A 613 -15.73 16.74 -18.56
CA LEU A 613 -16.92 15.91 -18.69
C LEU A 613 -17.91 16.17 -17.55
N LEU A 614 -17.42 16.23 -16.30
CA LEU A 614 -18.24 16.50 -15.12
C LEU A 614 -18.81 17.92 -15.09
N ILE A 615 -18.07 18.92 -15.57
CA ILE A 615 -18.57 20.28 -15.75
C ILE A 615 -19.78 20.31 -16.70
N LYS A 616 -19.75 19.48 -17.77
CA LYS A 616 -20.79 19.43 -18.78
C LYS A 616 -21.91 18.42 -18.50
N ALA A 617 -21.65 17.47 -17.62
CA ALA A 617 -22.62 16.45 -17.15
C ALA A 617 -22.63 16.38 -15.62
N PRO A 618 -22.98 17.46 -14.90
CA PRO A 618 -22.85 17.54 -13.46
C PRO A 618 -23.75 16.57 -12.69
N ASP A 619 -24.83 16.12 -13.30
CA ASP A 619 -25.75 15.17 -12.67
C ASP A 619 -25.09 13.81 -12.35
N VAL A 620 -23.98 13.48 -13.03
CA VAL A 620 -23.16 12.29 -12.70
C VAL A 620 -22.65 12.34 -11.26
N ILE A 621 -22.36 13.53 -10.71
CA ILE A 621 -21.89 13.69 -9.33
C ILE A 621 -22.89 13.12 -8.32
N ARG A 622 -24.19 13.13 -8.64
CA ARG A 622 -25.24 12.52 -7.80
C ARG A 622 -25.13 10.99 -7.72
N LEU A 623 -24.48 10.37 -8.72
CA LEU A 623 -24.24 8.93 -8.76
C LEU A 623 -23.04 8.51 -7.91
N PHE A 624 -22.26 9.44 -7.37
CA PHE A 624 -21.20 9.15 -6.41
C PHE A 624 -21.74 8.72 -5.04
N ALA A 625 -23.03 8.97 -4.76
CA ALA A 625 -23.71 8.46 -3.58
C ALA A 625 -23.98 6.95 -3.69
N ASP A 626 -24.07 6.30 -2.53
CA ASP A 626 -24.49 4.90 -2.46
C ASP A 626 -26.03 4.80 -2.43
N SER A 627 -26.54 3.65 -2.87
CA SER A 627 -27.91 3.21 -2.70
C SER A 627 -27.96 2.01 -1.75
N PRO A 628 -29.12 1.56 -1.31
CA PRO A 628 -29.25 0.34 -0.53
C PRO A 628 -28.70 -0.93 -1.23
N SER A 629 -28.60 -0.89 -2.57
CA SER A 629 -28.10 -1.99 -3.41
C SER A 629 -26.58 -1.89 -3.70
N GLY A 630 -25.95 -0.77 -3.33
CA GLY A 630 -24.51 -0.55 -3.58
C GLY A 630 -24.21 0.79 -4.28
N PRO A 631 -23.02 0.96 -4.87
CA PRO A 631 -22.67 2.21 -5.53
C PRO A 631 -23.52 2.48 -6.77
N ARG A 632 -24.17 3.66 -6.83
CA ARG A 632 -25.03 4.06 -7.98
C ARG A 632 -24.28 4.18 -9.30
N LEU A 633 -22.97 4.40 -9.26
CA LEU A 633 -22.14 4.46 -10.47
C LEU A 633 -22.15 3.16 -11.29
N VAL A 634 -22.41 2.01 -10.66
CA VAL A 634 -22.39 0.70 -11.33
C VAL A 634 -23.79 0.11 -11.55
N GLU A 635 -24.85 0.77 -11.06
CA GLU A 635 -26.24 0.28 -11.22
C GLU A 635 -26.74 0.23 -12.66
N PRO A 636 -26.45 1.22 -13.56
CA PRO A 636 -27.00 1.22 -14.91
C PRO A 636 -26.45 0.06 -15.74
N LYS A 637 -27.34 -0.76 -16.27
CA LYS A 637 -26.97 -1.85 -17.20
C LYS A 637 -26.72 -1.30 -18.59
N PRO A 638 -25.76 -1.86 -19.35
CA PRO A 638 -25.43 -1.40 -20.72
C PRO A 638 -26.65 -1.34 -21.65
N GLU A 639 -27.58 -2.28 -21.53
CA GLU A 639 -28.78 -2.35 -22.37
C GLU A 639 -29.76 -1.21 -22.08
N ASP A 640 -29.93 -0.82 -20.84
CA ASP A 640 -30.81 0.30 -20.42
C ASP A 640 -30.19 1.64 -20.86
N VAL A 641 -28.86 1.79 -20.76
CA VAL A 641 -28.12 2.95 -21.27
C VAL A 641 -28.32 3.08 -22.79
N ALA A 642 -28.13 1.99 -23.52
CA ALA A 642 -28.29 1.98 -24.98
C ALA A 642 -29.72 2.38 -25.37
N ARG A 643 -30.73 1.81 -24.71
CA ARG A 643 -32.15 2.17 -24.91
C ARG A 643 -32.43 3.64 -24.60
N GLY A 644 -31.81 4.18 -23.54
CA GLY A 644 -31.90 5.60 -23.18
C GLY A 644 -31.35 6.52 -24.29
N ILE A 645 -30.19 6.21 -24.86
CA ILE A 645 -29.57 6.97 -25.96
C ILE A 645 -30.46 6.96 -27.19
N LEU A 646 -30.96 5.79 -27.59
CA LEU A 646 -31.86 5.64 -28.74
C LEU A 646 -33.17 6.41 -28.54
N THR A 647 -33.77 6.31 -27.36
CA THR A 647 -35.03 7.02 -27.04
C THR A 647 -34.84 8.54 -27.07
N ALA A 648 -33.76 9.07 -26.51
CA ALA A 648 -33.46 10.49 -26.49
C ALA A 648 -33.21 11.05 -27.90
N SER A 649 -32.42 10.36 -28.70
CA SER A 649 -32.16 10.70 -30.09
C SER A 649 -33.45 10.66 -30.94
N GLY A 650 -34.28 9.64 -30.76
CA GLY A 650 -35.52 9.41 -31.51
C GLY A 650 -36.60 10.50 -31.35
N ARG A 651 -36.49 11.34 -30.31
CA ARG A 651 -37.38 12.49 -30.09
C ARG A 651 -37.17 13.65 -31.08
N HIS A 652 -36.08 13.64 -31.83
CA HIS A 652 -35.70 14.69 -32.73
C HIS A 652 -35.85 14.23 -34.19
N SER A 653 -36.49 15.07 -35.02
CA SER A 653 -36.59 14.84 -36.46
C SER A 653 -35.35 15.31 -37.22
N ASP A 654 -34.65 16.34 -36.72
CA ASP A 654 -33.41 16.84 -37.31
C ASP A 654 -32.20 15.97 -36.86
N PRO A 655 -31.43 15.39 -37.79
CA PRO A 655 -30.28 14.55 -37.50
C PRO A 655 -29.24 15.22 -36.61
N ASN A 656 -28.98 16.54 -36.79
CA ASN A 656 -28.02 17.24 -35.95
C ASN A 656 -28.43 17.30 -34.49
N ARG A 657 -29.72 17.56 -34.20
CA ARG A 657 -30.26 17.57 -32.85
C ARG A 657 -30.31 16.17 -32.26
N ALA A 658 -30.66 15.19 -33.08
CA ALA A 658 -30.67 13.78 -32.66
C ALA A 658 -29.27 13.29 -32.23
N VAL A 659 -28.25 13.57 -33.03
CA VAL A 659 -26.85 13.24 -32.73
C VAL A 659 -26.33 14.04 -31.52
N ALA A 660 -26.71 15.31 -31.38
CA ALA A 660 -26.35 16.11 -30.20
C ALA A 660 -26.95 15.54 -28.92
N ALA A 661 -28.20 15.06 -28.96
CA ALA A 661 -28.82 14.37 -27.81
C ALA A 661 -28.10 13.06 -27.45
N ALA A 662 -27.77 12.25 -28.47
CA ALA A 662 -26.99 11.01 -28.25
C ALA A 662 -25.60 11.31 -27.67
N ARG A 663 -24.90 12.35 -28.17
CA ARG A 663 -23.60 12.79 -27.64
C ARG A 663 -23.69 13.27 -26.19
N SER A 664 -24.77 13.95 -25.81
CA SER A 664 -24.99 14.42 -24.43
C SER A 664 -25.08 13.25 -23.45
N LEU A 665 -25.85 12.21 -23.80
CA LEU A 665 -25.93 10.99 -22.97
C LEU A 665 -24.63 10.19 -22.99
N ARG A 666 -23.94 10.09 -24.13
CA ARG A 666 -22.60 9.50 -24.17
C ARG A 666 -21.63 10.19 -23.20
N ARG A 667 -21.63 11.52 -23.17
CA ARG A 667 -20.79 12.31 -22.25
C ARG A 667 -21.07 11.93 -20.79
N HIS A 668 -22.37 11.86 -20.44
CA HIS A 668 -22.81 11.41 -19.12
C HIS A 668 -22.27 10.00 -18.81
N GLU A 669 -22.41 9.06 -19.73
CA GLU A 669 -21.92 7.69 -19.53
C GLU A 669 -20.40 7.59 -19.48
N LEU A 670 -19.66 8.31 -20.31
CA LEU A 670 -18.20 8.37 -20.21
C LEU A 670 -17.73 8.89 -18.86
N ALA A 671 -18.38 9.94 -18.33
CA ALA A 671 -18.08 10.46 -17.00
C ALA A 671 -18.39 9.42 -15.91
N ARG A 672 -19.52 8.71 -16.01
CA ARG A 672 -19.93 7.67 -15.06
C ARG A 672 -18.96 6.48 -15.06
N ILE A 673 -18.68 5.91 -16.24
CA ILE A 673 -17.82 4.73 -16.41
C ILE A 673 -16.39 5.06 -15.94
N ALA A 674 -15.84 6.20 -16.39
CA ALA A 674 -14.50 6.60 -16.01
C ALA A 674 -14.36 6.90 -14.51
N SER A 675 -15.40 7.46 -13.88
CA SER A 675 -15.41 7.65 -12.42
C SER A 675 -15.44 6.32 -11.69
N ALA A 676 -16.28 5.36 -12.13
CA ALA A 676 -16.36 4.03 -11.54
C ALA A 676 -15.07 3.22 -11.71
N ASP A 677 -14.39 3.38 -12.86
CA ASP A 677 -13.09 2.74 -13.15
C ASP A 677 -11.98 3.28 -12.24
N ILE A 678 -11.85 4.61 -12.11
CA ILE A 678 -10.85 5.24 -11.21
C ILE A 678 -11.08 4.85 -9.75
N LEU A 679 -12.34 4.74 -9.35
CA LEU A 679 -12.72 4.34 -8.00
C LEU A 679 -12.62 2.81 -7.76
N GLY A 680 -12.19 2.04 -8.75
CA GLY A 680 -12.02 0.58 -8.65
C GLY A 680 -13.33 -0.19 -8.52
N MET A 681 -14.46 0.40 -8.95
CA MET A 681 -15.80 -0.20 -8.87
C MET A 681 -16.17 -1.06 -10.07
N LEU A 682 -15.41 -0.97 -11.16
CA LEU A 682 -15.56 -1.78 -12.37
C LEU A 682 -14.25 -2.48 -12.69
N ASP A 683 -14.32 -3.73 -13.11
CA ASP A 683 -13.18 -4.43 -13.68
C ASP A 683 -12.96 -4.06 -15.16
N VAL A 684 -11.81 -4.45 -15.71
CA VAL A 684 -11.43 -4.10 -17.09
C VAL A 684 -12.42 -4.60 -18.13
N PRO A 685 -12.92 -5.86 -18.07
CA PRO A 685 -13.93 -6.36 -19.00
C PRO A 685 -15.24 -5.57 -18.95
N ALA A 686 -15.72 -5.22 -17.75
CA ALA A 686 -16.94 -4.43 -17.57
C ALA A 686 -16.80 -3.02 -18.15
N VAL A 687 -15.65 -2.36 -17.95
CA VAL A 687 -15.33 -1.06 -18.55
C VAL A 687 -15.36 -1.14 -20.08
N CYS A 688 -14.70 -2.14 -20.66
CA CYS A 688 -14.64 -2.33 -22.11
C CYS A 688 -16.04 -2.58 -22.72
N LYS A 689 -16.83 -3.44 -22.07
CA LYS A 689 -18.20 -3.76 -22.49
C LYS A 689 -19.10 -2.53 -22.42
N ALA A 690 -19.03 -1.76 -21.33
CA ALA A 690 -19.82 -0.54 -21.16
C ALA A 690 -19.47 0.52 -22.23
N LEU A 691 -18.17 0.75 -22.48
CA LEU A 691 -17.71 1.69 -23.51
C LEU A 691 -18.16 1.25 -24.93
N SER A 692 -18.08 -0.05 -25.24
CA SER A 692 -18.50 -0.61 -26.53
C SER A 692 -19.99 -0.48 -26.76
N SER A 693 -20.80 -0.75 -25.72
CA SER A 693 -22.26 -0.59 -25.76
C SER A 693 -22.69 0.87 -25.99
N VAL A 694 -22.02 1.81 -25.32
CA VAL A 694 -22.27 3.26 -25.51
C VAL A 694 -21.94 3.68 -26.94
N TRP A 695 -20.81 3.20 -27.51
CA TRP A 695 -20.41 3.47 -28.88
C TRP A 695 -21.44 2.92 -29.90
N ALA A 696 -21.83 1.65 -29.73
CA ALA A 696 -22.81 1.01 -30.61
C ALA A 696 -24.15 1.75 -30.55
N ALA A 697 -24.59 2.14 -29.36
CA ALA A 697 -25.85 2.91 -29.20
C ALA A 697 -25.82 4.28 -29.86
N VAL A 698 -24.69 5.02 -29.76
CA VAL A 698 -24.55 6.33 -30.43
C VAL A 698 -24.50 6.18 -31.95
N LEU A 699 -23.83 5.15 -32.44
CA LEU A 699 -23.73 4.86 -33.86
C LEU A 699 -25.12 4.51 -34.43
N ASN A 700 -25.86 3.65 -33.72
CA ASN A 700 -27.22 3.25 -34.10
C ASN A 700 -28.22 4.41 -34.03
N ALA A 701 -28.14 5.26 -33.00
CA ALA A 701 -28.96 6.47 -32.85
C ALA A 701 -28.70 7.44 -34.02
N SER A 702 -27.41 7.64 -34.38
CA SER A 702 -27.03 8.52 -35.49
C SER A 702 -27.46 7.98 -36.84
N LEU A 703 -27.31 6.69 -37.08
CA LEU A 703 -27.73 6.00 -38.28
C LEU A 703 -29.25 6.10 -38.46
N SER A 704 -29.99 5.76 -37.42
CA SER A 704 -31.47 5.81 -37.42
C SER A 704 -32.00 7.22 -37.70
N ALA A 705 -31.37 8.26 -37.11
CA ALA A 705 -31.76 9.64 -37.36
C ALA A 705 -31.51 10.07 -38.80
N VAL A 706 -30.37 9.68 -39.40
CA VAL A 706 -30.03 10.02 -40.79
C VAL A 706 -30.93 9.28 -41.77
N ILE A 707 -31.20 7.99 -41.54
CA ILE A 707 -32.12 7.21 -42.37
C ILE A 707 -33.52 7.82 -42.32
N LYS A 708 -34.05 8.11 -41.13
CA LYS A 708 -35.37 8.71 -40.95
C LYS A 708 -35.53 10.05 -41.66
N ALA A 709 -34.49 10.89 -41.61
CA ALA A 709 -34.50 12.17 -42.32
C ALA A 709 -34.47 11.97 -43.84
N SER A 710 -33.66 11.02 -44.32
CA SER A 710 -33.55 10.70 -45.72
C SER A 710 -34.87 10.13 -46.31
N VAL A 711 -35.53 9.23 -45.58
CA VAL A 711 -36.88 8.68 -45.92
C VAL A 711 -37.91 9.80 -45.97
N THR A 712 -37.88 10.74 -45.04
CA THR A 712 -38.77 11.89 -45.05
C THR A 712 -38.53 12.81 -46.26
N GLU A 713 -37.26 13.04 -46.62
CA GLU A 713 -36.86 13.82 -47.80
C GLU A 713 -37.25 13.15 -49.10
N LEU A 714 -37.10 11.82 -49.18
CA LEU A 714 -37.45 11.03 -50.36
C LEU A 714 -39.00 10.93 -50.56
N GLY A 715 -39.76 10.99 -49.52
CA GLY A 715 -41.20 10.75 -49.53
C GLY A 715 -41.59 9.28 -49.84
N THR A 716 -40.62 8.36 -49.83
CA THR A 716 -40.79 6.94 -50.09
C THR A 716 -40.01 6.12 -49.07
N GLU A 717 -40.20 4.82 -49.04
CA GLU A 717 -39.38 3.93 -48.19
C GLU A 717 -37.89 4.00 -48.58
N ALA A 718 -37.02 3.60 -47.60
CA ALA A 718 -35.59 3.53 -47.85
C ALA A 718 -35.29 2.58 -49.03
N PRO A 719 -34.44 2.96 -49.99
CA PRO A 719 -34.10 2.13 -51.16
C PRO A 719 -33.39 0.82 -50.81
N ALA A 720 -32.81 0.72 -49.61
CA ALA A 720 -32.08 -0.45 -49.17
C ALA A 720 -32.24 -0.65 -47.67
N SER A 721 -32.11 -1.87 -47.17
CA SER A 721 -31.72 -2.17 -45.82
C SER A 721 -30.26 -1.81 -45.58
N PHE A 722 -29.91 -1.41 -44.36
CA PHE A 722 -28.56 -0.92 -44.05
C PHE A 722 -28.10 -1.45 -42.65
N SER A 723 -26.95 -2.08 -42.60
CA SER A 723 -26.37 -2.57 -41.35
C SER A 723 -24.92 -2.09 -41.22
N VAL A 724 -24.51 -1.90 -39.97
CA VAL A 724 -23.11 -1.55 -39.57
C VAL A 724 -22.52 -2.71 -38.79
N ILE A 725 -21.43 -3.22 -39.31
CA ILE A 725 -20.68 -4.29 -38.69
C ILE A 725 -19.48 -3.69 -37.96
N GLY A 726 -19.45 -3.78 -36.65
CA GLY A 726 -18.29 -3.46 -35.83
C GLY A 726 -17.17 -4.45 -36.06
N MET A 727 -15.97 -3.93 -36.18
CA MET A 727 -14.74 -4.69 -36.37
C MET A 727 -13.77 -4.41 -35.22
N GLY A 728 -12.63 -5.06 -35.25
CA GLY A 728 -11.56 -4.81 -34.29
C GLY A 728 -12.03 -4.86 -32.82
N ARG A 729 -11.68 -3.87 -32.04
CA ARG A 729 -12.07 -3.81 -30.61
C ARG A 729 -13.56 -3.48 -30.41
N LEU A 730 -14.20 -2.77 -31.33
CA LEU A 730 -15.65 -2.52 -31.26
C LEU A 730 -16.43 -3.81 -31.45
N GLY A 731 -16.08 -4.60 -32.47
CA GLY A 731 -16.74 -5.88 -32.73
C GLY A 731 -16.50 -6.93 -31.65
N GLY A 732 -15.33 -6.88 -30.99
CA GLY A 732 -15.00 -7.69 -29.81
C GLY A 732 -15.65 -7.24 -28.50
N GLY A 733 -16.31 -6.09 -28.46
CA GLY A 733 -16.82 -5.54 -27.19
C GLY A 733 -15.73 -5.04 -26.25
N GLU A 734 -14.55 -4.66 -26.75
CA GLU A 734 -13.31 -4.44 -26.01
C GLU A 734 -12.75 -3.02 -26.16
N LEU A 735 -13.58 -2.01 -26.43
CA LEU A 735 -13.14 -0.62 -26.55
C LEU A 735 -12.56 -0.06 -25.25
N GLY A 736 -11.53 0.79 -25.38
CA GLY A 736 -11.02 1.65 -24.33
C GLY A 736 -11.41 3.11 -24.56
N TYR A 737 -11.06 4.02 -23.62
CA TYR A 737 -11.45 5.43 -23.66
C TYR A 737 -10.98 6.21 -24.91
N GLY A 738 -9.86 5.85 -25.48
CA GLY A 738 -9.30 6.50 -26.65
C GLY A 738 -9.44 5.71 -27.95
N SER A 739 -10.34 4.73 -28.00
CA SER A 739 -10.53 3.89 -29.19
C SER A 739 -11.42 4.57 -30.23
N ASP A 740 -11.05 4.43 -31.49
CA ASP A 740 -11.89 4.64 -32.67
C ASP A 740 -12.82 3.44 -32.90
N ALA A 741 -13.83 3.62 -33.73
CA ALA A 741 -14.75 2.57 -34.14
C ALA A 741 -14.39 2.07 -35.54
N ASP A 742 -13.77 0.89 -35.61
CA ASP A 742 -13.59 0.17 -36.86
C ASP A 742 -14.93 -0.41 -37.32
N VAL A 743 -15.39 -0.08 -38.56
CA VAL A 743 -16.67 -0.58 -39.04
C VAL A 743 -16.64 -0.95 -40.53
N LEU A 744 -17.54 -1.88 -40.92
CA LEU A 744 -17.94 -2.10 -42.31
C LEU A 744 -19.40 -1.68 -42.48
N PHE A 745 -19.73 -1.13 -43.64
CA PHE A 745 -21.07 -0.76 -44.01
C PHE A 745 -21.63 -1.75 -45.03
N VAL A 746 -22.76 -2.36 -44.72
CA VAL A 746 -23.44 -3.34 -45.54
C VAL A 746 -24.81 -2.81 -45.92
N CYS A 747 -25.18 -2.90 -47.20
CA CYS A 747 -26.52 -2.62 -47.65
C CYS A 747 -27.11 -3.78 -48.47
N GLU A 748 -28.42 -3.80 -48.56
CA GLU A 748 -29.11 -4.73 -49.42
C GLU A 748 -30.26 -3.99 -50.13
N PRO A 749 -30.30 -3.96 -51.46
CA PRO A 749 -31.37 -3.34 -52.25
C PRO A 749 -32.73 -3.93 -51.84
N ARG A 750 -33.77 -3.12 -51.70
CA ARG A 750 -35.12 -3.60 -51.55
C ARG A 750 -35.64 -4.22 -52.86
N GLU A 751 -36.60 -5.09 -52.80
CA GLU A 751 -37.20 -5.73 -53.95
C GLU A 751 -37.70 -4.68 -54.97
N GLY A 752 -37.25 -4.80 -56.20
CA GLY A 752 -37.61 -3.90 -57.28
C GLY A 752 -36.79 -2.58 -57.34
N VAL A 753 -35.81 -2.40 -56.47
CA VAL A 753 -34.88 -1.22 -56.49
C VAL A 753 -33.59 -1.57 -57.21
N ASP A 754 -33.16 -0.70 -58.12
CA ASP A 754 -31.89 -0.84 -58.82
C ASP A 754 -30.72 -0.77 -57.79
N GLU A 755 -29.76 -1.69 -57.89
CA GLU A 755 -28.61 -1.78 -57.00
C GLU A 755 -27.79 -0.47 -57.00
N THR A 756 -27.61 0.17 -58.16
CA THR A 756 -26.86 1.43 -58.24
C THR A 756 -27.53 2.53 -57.44
N VAL A 757 -28.86 2.61 -57.46
CA VAL A 757 -29.64 3.57 -56.68
C VAL A 757 -29.49 3.26 -55.19
N ALA A 758 -29.66 1.99 -54.81
CA ALA A 758 -29.52 1.53 -53.41
C ALA A 758 -28.13 1.84 -52.84
N VAL A 759 -27.06 1.45 -53.54
CA VAL A 759 -25.67 1.70 -53.11
C VAL A 759 -25.34 3.17 -53.04
N LYS A 760 -25.81 3.99 -53.99
CA LYS A 760 -25.63 5.47 -53.98
C LYS A 760 -26.28 6.09 -52.76
N TRP A 761 -27.51 5.67 -52.45
CA TRP A 761 -28.23 6.11 -51.26
C TRP A 761 -27.50 5.68 -49.97
N ALA A 762 -27.10 4.39 -49.86
CA ALA A 762 -26.39 3.87 -48.73
C ALA A 762 -25.05 4.59 -48.46
N ASN A 763 -24.27 4.91 -49.55
CA ASN A 763 -23.05 5.70 -49.41
C ASN A 763 -23.35 7.12 -48.90
N SER A 764 -24.48 7.75 -49.34
CA SER A 764 -24.87 9.05 -48.79
C SER A 764 -25.22 9.00 -47.30
N ILE A 765 -25.87 7.93 -46.84
CA ILE A 765 -26.17 7.69 -45.43
C ILE A 765 -24.88 7.52 -44.63
N ALA A 766 -23.98 6.62 -45.05
CA ALA A 766 -22.69 6.39 -44.39
C ALA A 766 -21.85 7.66 -44.26
N ASP A 767 -21.77 8.44 -45.36
CA ASP A 767 -21.01 9.70 -45.35
C ASP A 767 -21.62 10.75 -44.43
N LYS A 768 -22.97 10.89 -44.39
CA LYS A 768 -23.68 11.78 -43.47
C LYS A 768 -23.43 11.36 -41.99
N VAL A 769 -23.52 10.07 -41.66
CA VAL A 769 -23.26 9.56 -40.32
C VAL A 769 -21.82 9.86 -39.88
N ARG A 770 -20.82 9.55 -40.71
CA ARG A 770 -19.42 9.85 -40.44
C ARG A 770 -19.16 11.33 -40.23
N LYS A 771 -19.72 12.21 -41.09
CA LYS A 771 -19.60 13.65 -40.96
C LYS A 771 -20.22 14.18 -39.67
N LEU A 772 -21.41 13.70 -39.28
CA LEU A 772 -22.08 14.12 -38.07
C LEU A 772 -21.34 13.68 -36.81
N LEU A 773 -20.83 12.45 -36.79
CA LEU A 773 -20.05 11.92 -35.66
C LEU A 773 -18.64 12.54 -35.60
N GLY A 774 -18.00 12.80 -36.74
CA GLY A 774 -16.69 13.45 -36.81
C GLY A 774 -16.71 14.96 -36.68
N ALA A 775 -17.89 15.60 -36.62
CA ALA A 775 -18.00 17.07 -36.48
C ALA A 775 -17.29 17.56 -35.22
N PRO A 776 -16.55 18.69 -35.29
CA PRO A 776 -15.86 19.27 -34.16
C PRO A 776 -16.78 19.45 -32.97
N SER A 777 -16.38 19.00 -31.81
CA SER A 777 -17.11 19.02 -30.55
C SER A 777 -16.14 19.18 -29.39
N THR A 778 -16.63 19.67 -28.29
CA THR A 778 -15.89 19.72 -27.03
C THR A 778 -15.91 18.39 -26.29
N ASP A 779 -16.60 17.37 -26.83
CA ASP A 779 -16.63 16.01 -26.30
C ASP A 779 -15.45 15.18 -26.85
N PRO A 780 -15.09 14.09 -26.20
CA PRO A 780 -14.10 13.17 -26.77
C PRO A 780 -14.46 12.73 -28.19
N PRO A 781 -13.50 12.59 -29.10
CA PRO A 781 -13.73 12.29 -30.50
C PRO A 781 -14.63 11.08 -30.73
N LEU A 782 -15.34 11.08 -31.84
CA LEU A 782 -16.16 9.99 -32.36
C LEU A 782 -15.72 9.66 -33.80
N GLU A 783 -14.53 9.07 -33.90
CA GLU A 783 -13.97 8.70 -35.19
C GLU A 783 -14.48 7.32 -35.63
N VAL A 784 -15.02 7.27 -36.86
CA VAL A 784 -15.47 6.04 -37.50
C VAL A 784 -14.47 5.69 -38.59
N ASP A 785 -13.68 4.63 -38.34
CA ASP A 785 -12.69 4.12 -39.29
C ASP A 785 -13.28 3.01 -40.16
N THR A 786 -13.14 3.13 -41.42
CA THR A 786 -13.58 2.14 -42.44
C THR A 786 -12.40 1.50 -43.17
N GLY A 787 -11.19 1.60 -42.64
CA GLY A 787 -9.96 1.13 -43.23
C GLY A 787 -9.84 -0.39 -43.40
N LEU A 788 -10.63 -1.15 -42.65
CA LEU A 788 -10.69 -2.63 -42.69
C LEU A 788 -11.61 -3.17 -43.80
N ARG A 789 -12.26 -2.28 -44.58
CA ARG A 789 -13.10 -2.73 -45.73
C ARG A 789 -12.30 -3.35 -46.85
N PRO A 790 -12.92 -4.20 -47.71
CA PRO A 790 -12.28 -4.73 -48.90
C PRO A 790 -11.56 -3.67 -49.73
N GLU A 791 -10.34 -3.97 -50.14
CA GLU A 791 -9.41 -3.05 -50.82
C GLU A 791 -8.97 -1.83 -49.98
N GLY A 792 -9.23 -1.84 -48.66
CA GLY A 792 -8.86 -0.78 -47.75
C GLY A 792 -9.45 0.58 -48.15
N ARG A 793 -8.65 1.65 -48.04
CA ARG A 793 -9.09 3.02 -48.37
C ARG A 793 -9.43 3.27 -49.85
N ASN A 794 -9.04 2.37 -50.71
CA ASN A 794 -9.28 2.48 -52.17
C ASN A 794 -10.63 1.85 -52.58
N GLY A 795 -11.19 0.97 -51.78
CA GLY A 795 -12.46 0.32 -52.05
C GLY A 795 -13.69 1.19 -51.74
N PRO A 796 -14.87 0.86 -52.29
CA PRO A 796 -16.10 1.57 -52.01
C PRO A 796 -16.43 1.49 -50.49
N MET A 797 -17.02 2.57 -49.96
CA MET A 797 -17.30 2.69 -48.54
C MET A 797 -18.43 1.77 -48.08
N VAL A 798 -19.45 1.59 -48.91
CA VAL A 798 -20.58 0.66 -48.69
C VAL A 798 -20.61 -0.34 -49.83
N ARG A 799 -20.87 -1.60 -49.48
CA ARG A 799 -21.09 -2.69 -50.44
C ARG A 799 -22.40 -3.44 -50.16
N THR A 800 -22.92 -4.05 -51.20
CA THR A 800 -24.04 -5.02 -51.03
C THR A 800 -23.54 -6.31 -50.44
N LEU A 801 -24.44 -7.08 -49.81
CA LEU A 801 -24.13 -8.41 -49.26
C LEU A 801 -23.51 -9.32 -50.34
N GLU A 802 -24.08 -9.32 -51.53
CA GLU A 802 -23.59 -10.08 -52.68
C GLU A 802 -22.18 -9.64 -53.10
N SER A 803 -21.91 -8.31 -53.11
CA SER A 803 -20.61 -7.78 -53.45
C SER A 803 -19.55 -8.17 -52.43
N TYR A 804 -19.89 -8.28 -51.13
CA TYR A 804 -19.00 -8.78 -50.10
C TYR A 804 -18.71 -10.26 -50.27
N ASP A 805 -19.75 -11.08 -50.55
CA ASP A 805 -19.60 -12.53 -50.79
C ASP A 805 -18.66 -12.82 -51.96
N ALA A 806 -18.92 -12.14 -53.09
CA ALA A 806 -18.09 -12.27 -54.29
C ALA A 806 -16.63 -11.84 -54.07
N TYR A 807 -16.40 -10.81 -53.26
CA TYR A 807 -15.04 -10.35 -52.93
C TYR A 807 -14.33 -11.36 -52.05
N TYR A 808 -14.92 -11.74 -50.92
CA TYR A 808 -14.30 -12.68 -49.95
C TYR A 808 -14.09 -14.08 -50.57
N ALA A 809 -14.95 -14.53 -51.41
CA ALA A 809 -14.79 -15.81 -52.12
C ALA A 809 -13.55 -15.85 -53.04
N LYS A 810 -13.11 -14.70 -53.58
CA LYS A 810 -12.09 -14.67 -54.65
C LYS A 810 -10.82 -13.90 -54.28
N TRP A 811 -10.94 -12.85 -53.50
CA TRP A 811 -9.86 -11.87 -53.33
C TRP A 811 -9.40 -11.68 -51.86
N ALA A 812 -10.07 -12.34 -50.89
CA ALA A 812 -9.74 -12.19 -49.49
C ALA A 812 -8.28 -12.51 -49.16
N GLN A 813 -7.59 -11.58 -48.57
CA GLN A 813 -6.22 -11.78 -48.09
C GLN A 813 -6.26 -12.32 -46.66
N ALA A 814 -5.18 -12.99 -46.23
CA ALA A 814 -5.11 -13.60 -44.89
C ALA A 814 -5.41 -12.63 -43.73
N TRP A 815 -4.97 -11.38 -43.85
CA TRP A 815 -5.22 -10.34 -42.84
C TRP A 815 -6.70 -9.87 -42.81
N GLU A 816 -7.39 -9.89 -43.95
CA GLU A 816 -8.81 -9.58 -44.01
C GLU A 816 -9.64 -10.69 -43.37
N ILE A 817 -9.29 -11.94 -43.67
CA ILE A 817 -9.92 -13.10 -42.98
C ILE A 817 -9.74 -13.03 -41.47
N GLN A 818 -8.54 -12.71 -41.02
CA GLN A 818 -8.24 -12.52 -39.61
C GLN A 818 -9.06 -11.37 -39.01
N ALA A 819 -9.21 -10.24 -39.72
CA ALA A 819 -10.01 -9.12 -39.23
C ALA A 819 -11.49 -9.48 -39.09
N LEU A 820 -12.05 -10.35 -39.96
CA LEU A 820 -13.43 -10.82 -39.91
C LEU A 820 -13.77 -11.63 -38.65
N LEU A 821 -12.79 -12.21 -37.95
CA LEU A 821 -13.03 -12.90 -36.67
C LEU A 821 -13.67 -12.00 -35.61
N ARG A 822 -13.46 -10.69 -35.74
CA ARG A 822 -14.00 -9.66 -34.83
C ARG A 822 -15.30 -9.02 -35.34
N ALA A 823 -15.87 -9.51 -36.45
CA ALA A 823 -17.07 -8.92 -37.01
C ALA A 823 -18.31 -9.19 -36.15
N HIS A 824 -19.03 -8.10 -35.76
CA HIS A 824 -20.27 -8.16 -34.99
C HIS A 824 -21.22 -7.03 -35.43
N PRO A 825 -22.54 -7.30 -35.65
CA PRO A 825 -23.49 -6.22 -35.97
C PRO A 825 -23.67 -5.28 -34.80
N VAL A 826 -23.49 -3.96 -35.02
CA VAL A 826 -23.53 -2.95 -33.96
C VAL A 826 -24.61 -1.89 -34.16
N ALA A 827 -25.14 -1.72 -35.39
CA ALA A 827 -26.15 -0.74 -35.70
C ALA A 827 -26.93 -1.09 -36.97
N GLY A 828 -28.11 -0.51 -37.14
CA GLY A 828 -28.94 -0.64 -38.33
C GLY A 828 -29.84 -1.89 -38.30
N ASP A 829 -30.00 -2.51 -39.49
CA ASP A 829 -30.85 -3.70 -39.65
C ASP A 829 -30.18 -4.93 -39.06
N PRO A 830 -30.74 -5.53 -37.98
CA PRO A 830 -30.13 -6.68 -37.32
C PRO A 830 -30.19 -7.96 -38.17
N GLU A 831 -31.21 -8.12 -38.99
CA GLU A 831 -31.38 -9.31 -39.82
C GLU A 831 -30.34 -9.31 -40.94
N LEU A 832 -30.13 -8.17 -41.60
CA LEU A 832 -29.07 -8.01 -42.59
C LEU A 832 -27.68 -8.25 -41.95
N GLY A 833 -27.48 -7.73 -40.72
CA GLY A 833 -26.25 -7.97 -39.98
C GLY A 833 -25.99 -9.45 -39.69
N LEU A 834 -27.01 -10.21 -39.27
CA LEU A 834 -26.89 -11.67 -39.05
C LEU A 834 -26.63 -12.43 -40.35
N ARG A 835 -27.27 -12.05 -41.44
CA ARG A 835 -27.02 -12.65 -42.75
C ARG A 835 -25.58 -12.36 -43.25
N PHE A 836 -25.06 -11.18 -42.96
CA PHE A 836 -23.66 -10.89 -43.23
C PHE A 836 -22.71 -11.80 -42.45
N LEU A 837 -22.96 -12.01 -41.13
CA LEU A 837 -22.16 -12.94 -40.32
C LEU A 837 -22.22 -14.36 -40.91
N HIS A 838 -23.38 -14.84 -41.19
CA HIS A 838 -23.55 -16.18 -41.78
C HIS A 838 -22.81 -16.33 -43.12
N MET A 839 -22.83 -15.29 -43.95
CA MET A 839 -22.12 -15.28 -45.23
C MET A 839 -20.62 -15.35 -45.03
N ILE A 840 -20.02 -14.60 -44.05
CA ILE A 840 -18.58 -14.63 -43.83
C ILE A 840 -18.10 -15.83 -43.03
N ASP A 841 -18.99 -16.63 -42.39
CA ASP A 841 -18.60 -17.80 -41.59
C ASP A 841 -17.79 -18.82 -42.39
N LYS A 842 -18.16 -19.09 -43.64
CA LYS A 842 -17.38 -19.93 -44.52
C LYS A 842 -15.97 -19.41 -44.82
N THR A 843 -15.76 -18.09 -44.68
CA THR A 843 -14.47 -17.44 -44.94
C THR A 843 -13.62 -17.37 -43.67
N ARG A 844 -14.23 -17.02 -42.52
CA ARG A 844 -13.48 -16.86 -41.26
C ARG A 844 -13.28 -18.19 -40.53
N TYR A 845 -14.11 -19.22 -40.81
CA TYR A 845 -14.03 -20.57 -40.26
C TYR A 845 -14.06 -21.61 -41.37
N PRO A 846 -13.06 -21.59 -42.31
CA PRO A 846 -13.07 -22.50 -43.44
C PRO A 846 -12.93 -23.96 -43.01
N GLU A 847 -13.59 -24.88 -43.73
CA GLU A 847 -13.50 -26.33 -43.49
C GLU A 847 -12.04 -26.80 -43.59
N GLY A 848 -11.57 -27.51 -42.57
CA GLY A 848 -10.17 -27.92 -42.45
C GLY A 848 -9.23 -26.86 -41.86
N GLY A 849 -9.75 -25.71 -41.40
CA GLY A 849 -9.00 -24.56 -40.95
C GLY A 849 -8.26 -23.81 -42.04
N VAL A 850 -7.57 -22.75 -41.69
CA VAL A 850 -6.77 -21.99 -42.67
C VAL A 850 -5.53 -22.74 -43.14
N SER A 851 -5.18 -22.59 -44.42
CA SER A 851 -4.03 -23.29 -45.00
C SER A 851 -2.69 -22.87 -44.35
N ASP A 852 -1.71 -23.78 -44.41
CA ASP A 852 -0.35 -23.48 -43.94
C ASP A 852 0.27 -22.26 -44.67
N ALA A 853 -0.11 -22.02 -45.91
CA ALA A 853 0.30 -20.82 -46.66
C ALA A 853 -0.27 -19.55 -46.02
N ALA A 854 -1.54 -19.54 -45.64
CA ALA A 854 -2.16 -18.44 -44.93
C ALA A 854 -1.53 -18.23 -43.55
N VAL A 855 -1.22 -19.31 -42.80
CA VAL A 855 -0.51 -19.22 -41.51
C VAL A 855 0.87 -18.57 -41.67
N ARG A 856 1.64 -18.98 -42.70
CA ARG A 856 2.95 -18.36 -43.00
C ARG A 856 2.80 -16.88 -43.36
N GLU A 857 1.76 -16.51 -44.10
CA GLU A 857 1.50 -15.11 -44.43
C GLU A 857 1.13 -14.29 -43.20
N ILE A 858 0.29 -14.80 -42.31
CA ILE A 858 -0.07 -14.17 -41.05
C ILE A 858 1.19 -13.96 -40.20
N ARG A 859 2.06 -14.95 -40.06
CA ARG A 859 3.35 -14.84 -39.37
C ARG A 859 4.23 -13.74 -39.97
N ARG A 860 4.29 -13.68 -41.31
CA ARG A 860 5.07 -12.65 -42.02
C ARG A 860 4.51 -11.24 -41.79
N ILE A 861 3.18 -11.10 -41.83
CA ILE A 861 2.52 -9.82 -41.52
C ILE A 861 2.77 -9.41 -40.09
N LYS A 862 2.66 -10.35 -39.12
CA LYS A 862 2.95 -10.09 -37.71
C LYS A 862 4.38 -9.60 -37.50
N ALA A 863 5.37 -10.27 -38.05
CA ALA A 863 6.77 -9.86 -37.99
C ALA A 863 7.01 -8.44 -38.57
N ARG A 864 6.30 -8.10 -39.64
CA ARG A 864 6.36 -6.75 -40.25
C ARG A 864 5.70 -5.70 -39.33
N VAL A 865 4.55 -6.02 -38.72
CA VAL A 865 3.88 -5.13 -37.75
C VAL A 865 4.79 -4.87 -36.57
N ASP A 866 5.43 -5.89 -36.03
CA ASP A 866 6.34 -5.79 -34.88
C ASP A 866 7.58 -4.92 -35.18
N SER A 867 8.07 -4.96 -36.44
CA SER A 867 9.27 -4.21 -36.87
C SER A 867 9.01 -2.81 -37.39
N GLU A 868 7.86 -2.56 -38.06
CA GLU A 868 7.63 -1.33 -38.85
C GLU A 868 6.57 -0.40 -38.24
N ARG A 869 5.61 -0.92 -37.42
CA ARG A 869 4.48 -0.13 -36.90
C ARG A 869 4.70 0.51 -35.55
N LEU A 870 5.75 0.09 -34.83
CA LEU A 870 6.08 0.74 -33.55
C LEU A 870 6.50 2.20 -33.82
N PRO A 871 5.91 3.21 -33.15
CA PRO A 871 6.28 4.60 -33.35
C PRO A 871 7.76 4.83 -33.10
N ARG A 872 8.39 5.72 -33.91
CA ARG A 872 9.82 6.05 -33.75
C ARG A 872 10.09 6.59 -32.34
N GLY A 873 11.03 5.97 -31.63
CA GLY A 873 11.38 6.33 -30.25
C GLY A 873 10.50 5.70 -29.17
N ALA A 874 9.50 4.88 -29.53
CA ALA A 874 8.74 4.11 -28.56
C ALA A 874 9.56 2.91 -28.05
N ASP A 875 9.44 2.62 -26.76
CA ASP A 875 10.06 1.45 -26.15
C ASP A 875 9.16 0.22 -26.33
N PRO A 876 9.64 -0.84 -27.02
CA PRO A 876 8.88 -2.07 -27.21
C PRO A 876 8.49 -2.78 -25.91
N ALA A 877 9.19 -2.53 -24.81
CA ALA A 877 8.88 -3.16 -23.53
C ALA A 877 7.67 -2.54 -22.82
N THR A 878 7.42 -1.26 -23.09
CA THR A 878 6.42 -0.46 -22.36
C THR A 878 5.32 0.13 -23.26
N HIS A 879 5.27 -0.27 -24.53
CA HIS A 879 4.18 0.11 -25.45
C HIS A 879 3.02 -0.88 -25.34
N THR A 880 1.92 -0.47 -24.74
CA THR A 880 0.80 -1.34 -24.33
C THR A 880 0.10 -2.08 -25.48
N LYS A 881 0.04 -1.47 -26.67
CA LYS A 881 -0.63 -2.05 -27.84
C LYS A 881 0.30 -2.91 -28.70
N LEU A 882 1.42 -2.34 -29.14
CA LEU A 882 2.34 -2.97 -30.11
C LEU A 882 3.63 -3.49 -29.47
N GLY A 883 3.76 -3.38 -28.16
CA GLY A 883 4.92 -3.86 -27.41
C GLY A 883 4.96 -5.38 -27.26
N ARG A 884 6.10 -5.87 -26.77
CA ARG A 884 6.33 -7.30 -26.54
C ARG A 884 5.37 -7.86 -25.48
N GLY A 885 4.57 -8.86 -25.84
CA GLY A 885 3.52 -9.41 -24.98
C GLY A 885 2.38 -8.43 -24.70
N GLY A 886 2.27 -7.36 -25.48
CA GLY A 886 1.19 -6.39 -25.42
C GLY A 886 -0.08 -6.87 -26.13
N LEU A 887 -1.08 -5.97 -26.24
CA LEU A 887 -2.41 -6.33 -26.72
C LEU A 887 -2.42 -7.01 -28.10
N ALA A 888 -1.66 -6.46 -29.06
CA ALA A 888 -1.61 -7.02 -30.41
C ALA A 888 -0.99 -8.42 -30.44
N ASP A 889 -0.01 -8.70 -29.60
CA ASP A 889 0.59 -10.04 -29.49
C ASP A 889 -0.44 -11.08 -29.04
N ILE A 890 -1.23 -10.74 -28.04
CA ILE A 890 -2.23 -11.63 -27.46
C ILE A 890 -3.41 -11.82 -28.43
N GLU A 891 -3.97 -10.73 -28.93
CA GLU A 891 -5.09 -10.75 -29.87
C GLU A 891 -4.75 -11.57 -31.12
N TRP A 892 -3.57 -11.41 -31.69
CA TRP A 892 -3.12 -12.17 -32.86
C TRP A 892 -2.90 -13.66 -32.55
N THR A 893 -2.44 -13.98 -31.34
CA THR A 893 -2.28 -15.39 -30.89
C THR A 893 -3.63 -16.09 -30.81
N VAL A 894 -4.60 -15.44 -30.16
CA VAL A 894 -5.97 -15.94 -30.05
C VAL A 894 -6.58 -16.13 -31.43
N GLN A 895 -6.47 -15.13 -32.32
CA GLN A 895 -6.98 -15.18 -33.68
C GLN A 895 -6.32 -16.27 -34.53
N LEU A 896 -5.02 -16.51 -34.38
CA LEU A 896 -4.33 -17.59 -35.06
C LEU A 896 -4.86 -18.97 -34.65
N LEU A 897 -5.13 -19.17 -33.38
CA LEU A 897 -5.72 -20.41 -32.85
C LEU A 897 -7.18 -20.58 -33.35
N GLN A 898 -7.97 -19.52 -33.37
CA GLN A 898 -9.32 -19.55 -33.95
C GLN A 898 -9.25 -19.97 -35.45
N LEU A 899 -8.41 -19.32 -36.25
CA LEU A 899 -8.29 -19.67 -37.69
C LEU A 899 -7.86 -21.10 -37.96
N ARG A 900 -7.15 -21.73 -37.03
CA ARG A 900 -6.65 -23.11 -37.18
C ARG A 900 -7.63 -24.17 -36.70
N HIS A 901 -8.51 -23.86 -35.76
CA HIS A 901 -9.27 -24.85 -35.00
C HIS A 901 -10.78 -24.60 -34.93
N ALA A 902 -11.25 -23.41 -35.32
CA ALA A 902 -12.66 -23.08 -35.21
C ALA A 902 -13.57 -23.85 -36.16
N ASP A 903 -13.02 -24.48 -37.19
CA ASP A 903 -13.77 -25.43 -38.06
C ASP A 903 -14.30 -26.66 -37.31
N LYS A 904 -13.59 -27.08 -36.26
CA LYS A 904 -13.92 -28.24 -35.41
C LYS A 904 -14.48 -27.89 -34.04
N ILE A 905 -14.28 -26.65 -33.59
CA ILE A 905 -14.57 -26.22 -32.22
C ILE A 905 -15.48 -24.98 -32.31
N GLU A 906 -16.80 -25.24 -32.23
CA GLU A 906 -17.83 -24.17 -32.34
C GLU A 906 -17.71 -23.11 -31.24
N SER A 907 -17.22 -23.45 -30.03
CA SER A 907 -17.00 -22.49 -28.95
C SER A 907 -15.94 -21.42 -29.26
N LEU A 908 -15.13 -21.63 -30.32
CA LEU A 908 -14.19 -20.62 -30.81
C LEU A 908 -14.86 -19.62 -31.75
N HIS A 909 -16.16 -19.77 -32.12
CA HIS A 909 -16.90 -18.77 -32.86
C HIS A 909 -17.30 -17.59 -31.96
N ASN A 910 -16.33 -16.88 -31.47
CA ASN A 910 -16.48 -15.76 -30.55
C ASN A 910 -15.65 -14.56 -31.01
N THR A 911 -16.13 -13.36 -30.77
CA THR A 911 -15.43 -12.11 -31.10
C THR A 911 -14.62 -11.53 -29.97
N SER A 912 -14.89 -11.92 -28.70
CA SER A 912 -14.16 -11.47 -27.51
C SER A 912 -12.86 -12.24 -27.32
N THR A 913 -11.76 -11.54 -27.05
CA THR A 913 -10.44 -12.14 -26.77
C THR A 913 -10.48 -13.01 -25.52
N LEU A 914 -11.13 -12.55 -24.45
CA LEU A 914 -11.14 -13.25 -23.16
C LEU A 914 -12.03 -14.50 -23.23
N GLU A 915 -13.23 -14.41 -23.84
CA GLU A 915 -14.12 -15.56 -23.99
C GLU A 915 -13.52 -16.61 -24.93
N THR A 916 -12.81 -16.16 -25.96
CA THR A 916 -12.06 -17.06 -26.85
C THR A 916 -10.91 -17.76 -26.13
N LEU A 917 -10.18 -17.07 -25.23
CA LEU A 917 -9.17 -17.70 -24.37
C LEU A 917 -9.77 -18.78 -23.46
N ASP A 918 -10.97 -18.56 -22.91
CA ASP A 918 -11.69 -19.59 -22.14
C ASP A 918 -12.01 -20.82 -23.00
N ALA A 919 -12.50 -20.59 -24.22
CA ALA A 919 -12.78 -21.66 -25.17
C ALA A 919 -11.50 -22.41 -25.61
N ILE A 920 -10.38 -21.72 -25.81
CA ILE A 920 -9.06 -22.29 -26.11
C ILE A 920 -8.60 -23.20 -24.96
N GLY A 921 -8.76 -22.77 -23.72
CA GLY A 921 -8.42 -23.57 -22.54
C GLY A 921 -9.31 -24.80 -22.40
N ALA A 922 -10.63 -24.60 -22.54
CA ALA A 922 -11.61 -25.72 -22.48
C ALA A 922 -11.38 -26.76 -23.59
N ALA A 923 -10.85 -26.34 -24.73
CA ALA A 923 -10.50 -27.24 -25.86
C ALA A 923 -9.06 -27.79 -25.76
N GLU A 924 -8.35 -27.55 -24.67
CA GLU A 924 -6.95 -27.99 -24.42
C GLU A 924 -5.97 -27.61 -25.54
N LEU A 925 -6.23 -26.52 -26.26
CA LEU A 925 -5.31 -26.00 -27.30
C LEU A 925 -4.09 -25.30 -26.71
N LEU A 926 -4.19 -24.80 -25.48
CA LEU A 926 -3.12 -24.28 -24.66
C LEU A 926 -3.25 -24.85 -23.24
N SER A 927 -2.15 -24.89 -22.50
CA SER A 927 -2.19 -25.25 -21.08
C SER A 927 -2.97 -24.18 -20.28
N GLU A 928 -3.60 -24.59 -19.18
CA GLU A 928 -4.31 -23.68 -18.27
C GLU A 928 -3.42 -22.50 -17.84
N GLY A 929 -2.16 -22.79 -17.50
CA GLY A 929 -1.20 -21.75 -17.13
C GLY A 929 -0.86 -20.75 -18.26
N ASP A 930 -0.83 -21.21 -19.53
CA ASP A 930 -0.62 -20.33 -20.68
C ASP A 930 -1.84 -19.45 -20.96
N VAL A 931 -3.05 -20.00 -20.80
CA VAL A 931 -4.31 -19.23 -20.91
C VAL A 931 -4.38 -18.14 -19.85
N GLU A 932 -4.06 -18.47 -18.59
CA GLU A 932 -4.00 -17.47 -17.50
C GLU A 932 -2.97 -16.38 -17.78
N LEU A 933 -1.76 -16.72 -18.25
CA LEU A 933 -0.73 -15.77 -18.58
C LEU A 933 -1.16 -14.77 -19.69
N LEU A 934 -1.80 -15.28 -20.75
CA LEU A 934 -2.33 -14.43 -21.84
C LEU A 934 -3.48 -13.54 -21.36
N ARG A 935 -4.38 -14.09 -20.52
CA ARG A 935 -5.48 -13.34 -19.90
C ARG A 935 -4.97 -12.21 -19.03
N ASP A 936 -4.06 -12.51 -18.09
CA ASP A 936 -3.46 -11.54 -17.18
C ASP A 936 -2.76 -10.42 -17.96
N ALA A 937 -2.04 -10.76 -19.01
CA ALA A 937 -1.33 -9.80 -19.84
C ALA A 937 -2.31 -8.88 -20.61
N TRP A 938 -3.39 -9.42 -21.15
CA TRP A 938 -4.40 -8.65 -21.86
C TRP A 938 -5.10 -7.67 -20.90
N ILE A 939 -5.52 -8.15 -19.72
CA ILE A 939 -6.15 -7.32 -18.68
C ILE A 939 -5.18 -6.23 -18.20
N THR A 940 -3.92 -6.59 -17.91
CA THR A 940 -2.90 -5.65 -17.43
C THR A 940 -2.59 -4.58 -18.48
N ALA A 941 -2.41 -4.95 -19.74
CA ALA A 941 -2.12 -4.02 -20.82
C ALA A 941 -3.32 -3.10 -21.11
N THR A 942 -4.56 -3.63 -21.10
CA THR A 942 -5.77 -2.83 -21.28
C THR A 942 -5.96 -1.86 -20.11
N LYS A 943 -5.77 -2.31 -18.86
CA LYS A 943 -5.83 -1.44 -17.68
C LYS A 943 -4.81 -0.32 -17.73
N ALA A 944 -3.56 -0.65 -18.02
CA ALA A 944 -2.48 0.32 -18.17
C ALA A 944 -2.80 1.38 -19.23
N ARG A 945 -3.33 0.96 -20.38
CA ARG A 945 -3.76 1.84 -21.48
C ARG A 945 -4.92 2.75 -21.06
N ASN A 946 -5.93 2.22 -20.40
CA ASN A 946 -7.07 2.99 -19.91
C ASN A 946 -6.64 4.02 -18.85
N CYS A 947 -5.83 3.62 -17.88
CA CYS A 947 -5.27 4.53 -16.87
C CYS A 947 -4.44 5.66 -17.51
N LEU A 948 -3.65 5.36 -18.53
CA LEU A 948 -2.91 6.39 -19.29
C LEU A 948 -3.81 7.45 -19.88
N VAL A 949 -4.92 7.05 -20.54
CA VAL A 949 -5.88 8.00 -21.11
C VAL A 949 -6.57 8.81 -20.02
N LEU A 950 -6.98 8.17 -18.93
CA LEU A 950 -7.64 8.84 -17.81
C LEU A 950 -6.73 9.88 -17.15
N VAL A 951 -5.46 9.53 -16.91
CA VAL A 951 -4.48 10.42 -16.27
C VAL A 951 -4.08 11.57 -17.20
N ARG A 952 -3.84 11.29 -18.49
CA ARG A 952 -3.32 12.31 -19.44
C ARG A 952 -4.38 13.10 -20.20
N GLY A 953 -5.63 12.64 -20.19
CA GLY A 953 -6.74 13.24 -20.91
C GLY A 953 -6.69 13.08 -22.43
N LYS A 954 -5.77 12.27 -22.96
CA LYS A 954 -5.61 12.02 -24.40
C LYS A 954 -5.08 10.61 -24.69
N PRO A 955 -5.46 10.02 -25.84
CA PRO A 955 -5.02 8.69 -26.23
C PRO A 955 -3.50 8.58 -26.32
N THR A 956 -2.95 7.53 -25.71
CA THR A 956 -1.55 7.15 -25.82
C THR A 956 -1.40 5.68 -25.44
N ASP A 957 -0.47 5.00 -26.10
CA ASP A 957 -0.17 3.58 -25.89
C ASP A 957 1.20 3.33 -25.25
N GLN A 958 2.00 4.39 -25.04
CA GLN A 958 3.34 4.30 -24.45
C GLN A 958 3.29 4.66 -22.96
N LEU A 959 3.68 3.73 -22.09
CA LEU A 959 3.92 4.04 -20.69
C LEU A 959 5.04 5.07 -20.56
N PRO A 960 4.87 6.09 -19.72
CA PRO A 960 5.91 7.10 -19.50
C PRO A 960 7.10 6.49 -18.75
N GLY A 961 8.27 7.09 -18.90
CA GLY A 961 9.42 6.79 -18.06
C GLY A 961 9.17 7.13 -16.58
N PRO A 962 10.11 6.70 -15.68
CA PRO A 962 10.01 6.98 -14.25
C PRO A 962 9.75 8.47 -13.97
N GLY A 963 8.76 8.78 -13.14
CA GLY A 963 8.38 10.15 -12.80
C GLY A 963 6.90 10.26 -12.41
N ARG A 964 6.44 11.50 -12.19
CA ARG A 964 5.09 11.80 -11.67
C ARG A 964 3.95 11.19 -12.49
N VAL A 965 4.06 11.19 -13.81
CA VAL A 965 3.01 10.64 -14.67
C VAL A 965 2.91 9.12 -14.54
N LEU A 966 4.04 8.41 -14.44
CA LEU A 966 4.03 6.96 -14.18
C LEU A 966 3.46 6.66 -12.79
N ALA A 967 3.82 7.44 -11.78
CA ALA A 967 3.27 7.30 -10.43
C ALA A 967 1.74 7.52 -10.42
N ALA A 968 1.24 8.52 -11.15
CA ALA A 968 -0.19 8.76 -11.30
C ALA A 968 -0.90 7.57 -11.99
N VAL A 969 -0.32 7.01 -13.04
CA VAL A 969 -0.86 5.82 -13.72
C VAL A 969 -0.87 4.62 -12.78
N ALA A 970 0.20 4.39 -12.01
CA ALA A 970 0.29 3.32 -11.03
C ALA A 970 -0.78 3.45 -9.94
N GLN A 971 -0.99 4.65 -9.43
CA GLN A 971 -2.01 4.91 -8.41
C GLN A 971 -3.43 4.63 -8.94
N VAL A 972 -3.78 5.12 -10.14
CA VAL A 972 -5.07 4.83 -10.78
C VAL A 972 -5.21 3.34 -11.13
N ALA A 973 -4.10 2.66 -11.43
CA ALA A 973 -4.10 1.22 -11.65
C ALA A 973 -4.24 0.37 -10.37
N GLY A 974 -4.20 1.00 -9.17
CA GLY A 974 -4.39 0.34 -7.88
C GLY A 974 -3.10 -0.06 -7.16
N TYR A 975 -1.93 0.44 -7.61
CA TYR A 975 -0.61 0.18 -6.99
C TYR A 975 -0.19 1.26 -5.98
N GLY A 976 -1.09 2.17 -5.61
CA GLY A 976 -0.74 3.29 -4.73
C GLY A 976 0.40 4.13 -5.32
N ASP A 977 1.35 4.56 -4.49
CA ASP A 977 2.49 5.37 -4.94
C ASP A 977 3.63 4.54 -5.55
N ASP A 978 3.44 3.22 -5.71
CA ASP A 978 4.48 2.32 -6.18
C ASP A 978 4.52 2.17 -7.69
N ALA A 979 5.05 3.21 -8.35
CA ALA A 979 5.32 3.18 -9.78
C ALA A 979 6.31 2.08 -10.20
N GLY A 980 7.24 1.70 -9.29
CA GLY A 980 8.20 0.62 -9.54
C GLY A 980 7.50 -0.73 -9.59
N GLU A 981 6.68 -1.06 -8.59
CA GLU A 981 5.92 -2.31 -8.55
C GLU A 981 4.98 -2.45 -9.76
N PHE A 982 4.27 -1.36 -10.11
CA PHE A 982 3.42 -1.33 -11.29
C PHE A 982 4.21 -1.67 -12.56
N LEU A 983 5.35 -1.01 -12.78
CA LEU A 983 6.16 -1.22 -13.97
C LEU A 983 6.78 -2.62 -14.00
N ASP A 984 7.33 -3.08 -12.88
CA ASP A 984 7.93 -4.42 -12.77
C ASP A 984 6.88 -5.52 -12.99
N ASN A 985 5.68 -5.36 -12.43
CA ASN A 985 4.57 -6.29 -12.66
C ASN A 985 4.16 -6.32 -14.12
N TYR A 986 3.98 -5.15 -14.75
CA TYR A 986 3.68 -5.01 -16.17
C TYR A 986 4.73 -5.73 -17.03
N LEU A 987 6.01 -5.42 -16.84
CA LEU A 987 7.11 -6.02 -17.60
C LEU A 987 7.24 -7.53 -17.37
N ARG A 988 6.99 -8.01 -16.14
CA ARG A 988 7.04 -9.42 -15.79
C ARG A 988 5.92 -10.19 -16.50
N ILE A 989 4.69 -9.68 -16.45
CA ILE A 989 3.52 -10.33 -17.05
C ILE A 989 3.67 -10.36 -18.57
N THR A 990 3.97 -9.23 -19.21
CA THR A 990 4.10 -9.14 -20.67
C THR A 990 5.26 -9.98 -21.20
N ARG A 991 6.39 -10.08 -20.49
CA ARG A 991 7.51 -10.96 -20.87
C ARG A 991 7.10 -12.44 -20.84
N ARG A 992 6.34 -12.88 -19.84
CA ARG A 992 5.84 -14.25 -19.76
C ARG A 992 4.83 -14.56 -20.87
N ALA A 993 3.90 -13.64 -21.13
CA ALA A 993 2.97 -13.75 -22.24
C ALA A 993 3.69 -13.84 -23.59
N LYS A 994 4.74 -13.03 -23.79
CA LYS A 994 5.56 -13.07 -25.02
C LYS A 994 6.14 -14.46 -25.28
N ALA A 995 6.60 -15.17 -24.26
CA ALA A 995 7.11 -16.52 -24.40
C ALA A 995 6.02 -17.51 -24.90
N VAL A 996 4.78 -17.36 -24.44
CA VAL A 996 3.63 -18.15 -24.97
C VAL A 996 3.35 -17.80 -26.42
N VAL A 997 3.31 -16.51 -26.75
CA VAL A 997 3.12 -16.00 -28.12
C VAL A 997 4.18 -16.58 -29.05
N GLU A 998 5.44 -16.59 -28.67
CA GLU A 998 6.55 -17.11 -29.48
C GLU A 998 6.43 -18.61 -29.72
N ARG A 999 5.99 -19.42 -28.74
CA ARG A 999 5.73 -20.84 -28.94
C ARG A 999 4.60 -21.07 -29.94
N VAL A 1000 3.46 -20.38 -29.78
CA VAL A 1000 2.31 -20.54 -30.68
C VAL A 1000 2.64 -20.11 -32.12
N PHE A 1001 3.35 -18.99 -32.31
CA PHE A 1001 3.79 -18.55 -33.63
C PHE A 1001 4.98 -19.36 -34.17
N GLY A 1002 5.82 -19.94 -33.34
CA GLY A 1002 6.91 -20.85 -33.70
C GLY A 1002 6.40 -22.19 -34.22
N GLY A 1003 5.25 -22.64 -33.75
CA GLY A 1003 4.67 -23.94 -34.15
C GLY A 1003 5.14 -25.09 -33.26
N GLU A 1004 5.63 -24.78 -32.03
CA GLU A 1004 5.96 -25.75 -30.98
C GLU A 1004 4.76 -25.99 -30.06
#